data_dc02a32f566ddd13ec5f45db11bd79a5
#
_entry.id   dc02a32f566ddd13ec5f45db11bd79a5
#
_cell.length_a   1.000
_cell.length_b   1.000
_cell.length_c   1.000
_cell.angle_alpha   90.00
_cell.angle_beta   90.00
_cell.angle_gamma   90.00
#
_symmetry.space_group_name_H-M   'P 1'
#
loop_
_entity.id
_entity.type
_entity.pdbx_description
1 polymer ?
#
loop_
_entity_poly.entity_id
_entity_poly.type
_entity_poly.pdbx_seq_one_letter_code
_entity_poly.pdbx_strand_id
1 'polypeptide(L)'
;MGNFQGQPAERLDYLAGWMHDIGKSNEKWQWYIESPRSRKGPPHSVYGAILYAYYAERLLNIWKMPRREKTELRRRVQWWCRDLLDHHGRLGDIEETEVPWRSFPPQWEHFDLPGIHDAVSRLFPEVAGSAPTVGSLKAWHKGFVDTWAKWYMDWTGQAVLARYEEAEAPVSCLRLSTASLIRADRFDAAQIEPRRLQREELEGALAHLEKFLEDKGRQAAGSTLAGGGLTGVTALRQRVHQQAVERYRQNPEGDLYVLKLPTGLGKTLTALRVALEIAGDRGKERIVYVAPYLTILSQAAGEIAKASGLEVMEHHSLSMTEDREWDDKAILLLESWQSPVVATTFNQMFRAFFAQRAQETLRLAGLENSVVIVDEPQIVDDSVWQPFLAMIQGAAREMNATFLFVTATLPPLRPGLKESPIHLAPPDIRYPDRYRARVVAEPWDEKQLADHLVGRERDTRHLAVILNTIGDAARVYRELSERLKDAGPADSEPRLLHLHGLMTPLHKRLRIEEMKERLGAGQRLWAVTTQIIEAGVDVSFQKVYRARPIYSSVIQAAGRVNRHGTGGEPGEIVVFSFLRGGEQDSRVWVYQNAIVREETDRSLSKAAEWLEHELYEEVDQYFSRCSARSSGAAKMKALVQAAQGRWSAVSGWSPFEQDPRRVSIFVPWGEGHLERRIFQDIRKRMNEFGIREVREIYERYLDRAWMGGLSFVARKRFMALTQQFIVSMPPKMALQVAANLADDVEIKLAADLVEYREDRGYADLAAGVVETGIL
;
A
#
# COMPACT_ATOMS: atom_id res chain seq x y z
N MET A 1 -12.52 -33.42 25.94
CA MET A 1 -11.43 -33.04 24.99
C MET A 1 -10.63 -34.28 24.69
N GLY A 2 -10.59 -34.73 23.44
CA GLY A 2 -9.83 -35.92 23.02
C GLY A 2 -8.34 -35.61 22.89
N ASN A 3 -7.52 -36.66 22.91
CA ASN A 3 -6.09 -36.58 22.62
C ASN A 3 -5.88 -36.01 21.22
N PHE A 4 -5.09 -34.93 21.08
CA PHE A 4 -4.79 -34.32 19.78
C PHE A 4 -3.76 -35.19 19.01
N GLN A 5 -4.22 -35.86 17.96
CA GLN A 5 -3.39 -36.67 17.07
C GLN A 5 -3.05 -35.84 15.82
N GLY A 6 -1.78 -35.45 15.65
CA GLY A 6 -1.27 -34.70 14.49
C GLY A 6 0.24 -34.89 14.35
N GLN A 7 0.79 -34.36 13.27
CA GLN A 7 2.25 -34.32 13.09
C GLN A 7 2.90 -33.48 14.21
N PRO A 8 4.15 -33.72 14.57
CA PRO A 8 4.83 -32.99 15.64
C PRO A 8 4.73 -31.47 15.53
N ALA A 9 4.84 -30.91 14.30
CA ALA A 9 4.69 -29.48 14.05
C ALA A 9 3.27 -28.97 14.40
N GLU A 10 2.23 -29.64 13.93
CA GLU A 10 0.82 -29.29 14.21
C GLU A 10 0.51 -29.35 15.70
N ARG A 11 1.10 -30.32 16.38
CA ARG A 11 0.94 -30.46 17.83
C ARG A 11 1.57 -29.32 18.61
N LEU A 12 2.73 -28.82 18.18
CA LEU A 12 3.35 -27.63 18.77
C LEU A 12 2.56 -26.36 18.48
N ASP A 13 1.96 -26.24 17.29
CA ASP A 13 1.09 -25.11 16.95
C ASP A 13 -0.19 -25.11 17.79
N TYR A 14 -0.81 -26.28 17.96
CA TYR A 14 -1.98 -26.44 18.82
C TYR A 14 -1.66 -26.08 20.27
N LEU A 15 -0.50 -26.52 20.78
CA LEU A 15 -0.03 -26.15 22.12
C LEU A 15 0.17 -24.62 22.23
N ALA A 16 0.74 -23.98 21.21
CA ALA A 16 0.94 -22.53 21.20
C ALA A 16 -0.40 -21.78 21.23
N GLY A 17 -1.36 -22.21 20.42
CA GLY A 17 -2.72 -21.65 20.42
C GLY A 17 -3.41 -21.80 21.78
N TRP A 18 -3.21 -22.93 22.47
CA TRP A 18 -3.77 -23.14 23.82
C TRP A 18 -3.08 -22.28 24.89
N MET A 19 -1.78 -22.02 24.73
CA MET A 19 -0.96 -21.28 25.70
C MET A 19 -1.02 -19.75 25.55
N HIS A 20 -1.50 -19.21 24.44
CA HIS A 20 -1.37 -17.76 24.17
C HIS A 20 -1.99 -16.88 25.26
N ASP A 21 -3.11 -17.29 25.79
CA ASP A 21 -3.88 -16.57 26.80
C ASP A 21 -3.85 -17.22 28.19
N ILE A 22 -3.06 -18.27 28.38
CA ILE A 22 -2.98 -18.95 29.70
C ILE A 22 -2.58 -18.01 30.83
N GLY A 23 -1.85 -16.94 30.52
CA GLY A 23 -1.54 -15.90 31.49
C GLY A 23 -2.74 -15.14 32.03
N LYS A 24 -3.88 -15.19 31.33
CA LYS A 24 -5.17 -14.65 31.81
C LYS A 24 -5.84 -15.51 32.86
N SER A 25 -5.42 -16.75 33.05
CA SER A 25 -5.90 -17.63 34.18
C SER A 25 -5.35 -17.21 35.54
N ASN A 26 -4.45 -16.24 35.63
CA ASN A 26 -3.96 -15.64 36.84
C ASN A 26 -5.08 -14.92 37.59
N GLU A 27 -5.21 -15.13 38.91
CA GLU A 27 -6.24 -14.51 39.76
C GLU A 27 -6.32 -12.98 39.62
N LYS A 28 -5.18 -12.29 39.45
CA LYS A 28 -5.15 -10.83 39.25
C LYS A 28 -5.76 -10.42 37.93
N TRP A 29 -5.61 -11.24 36.89
CA TRP A 29 -6.24 -10.99 35.61
C TRP A 29 -7.76 -11.23 35.67
N GLN A 30 -8.20 -12.30 36.36
CA GLN A 30 -9.63 -12.58 36.59
C GLN A 30 -10.28 -11.43 37.35
N TRP A 31 -9.63 -10.97 38.42
CA TRP A 31 -10.10 -9.78 39.16
C TRP A 31 -10.17 -8.52 38.30
N TYR A 32 -9.20 -8.33 37.37
CA TYR A 32 -9.22 -7.20 36.43
C TYR A 32 -10.42 -7.26 35.47
N ILE A 33 -10.81 -8.44 34.98
CA ILE A 33 -11.98 -8.63 34.11
C ILE A 33 -13.27 -8.25 34.87
N GLU A 34 -13.38 -8.66 36.12
CA GLU A 34 -14.59 -8.40 36.96
C GLU A 34 -14.70 -6.92 37.37
N SER A 35 -13.59 -6.25 37.55
CA SER A 35 -13.55 -4.85 38.05
C SER A 35 -12.44 -4.03 37.37
N PRO A 36 -12.58 -3.66 36.12
CA PRO A 36 -11.53 -2.96 35.37
C PRO A 36 -11.29 -1.54 35.92
N ARG A 37 -10.19 -1.35 36.67
CA ARG A 37 -9.78 -0.04 37.23
C ARG A 37 -8.74 0.69 36.39
N SER A 38 -8.13 0.03 35.41
CA SER A 38 -7.15 0.62 34.50
C SER A 38 -7.48 0.24 33.04
N ARG A 39 -6.95 1.03 32.08
CA ARG A 39 -7.13 0.74 30.64
C ARG A 39 -6.32 -0.46 30.13
N LYS A 40 -5.36 -0.95 30.92
CA LYS A 40 -4.50 -2.08 30.55
C LYS A 40 -4.56 -3.14 31.63
N GLY A 41 -4.89 -4.37 31.23
CA GLY A 41 -4.77 -5.53 32.08
C GLY A 41 -3.31 -5.82 32.49
N PRO A 42 -3.10 -6.69 33.49
CA PRO A 42 -1.76 -7.15 33.85
C PRO A 42 -1.03 -7.81 32.67
N PRO A 43 0.31 -7.83 32.63
CA PRO A 43 1.06 -8.61 31.63
C PRO A 43 0.67 -10.09 31.71
N HIS A 44 0.32 -10.72 30.58
CA HIS A 44 -0.06 -12.14 30.52
C HIS A 44 0.73 -12.94 29.49
N SER A 45 1.15 -12.30 28.39
CA SER A 45 1.83 -12.93 27.26
C SER A 45 3.12 -13.68 27.66
N VAL A 46 3.89 -13.12 28.59
CA VAL A 46 5.16 -13.72 29.05
C VAL A 46 4.95 -15.06 29.75
N TYR A 47 3.86 -15.23 30.50
CA TYR A 47 3.56 -16.48 31.18
C TYR A 47 3.20 -17.59 30.19
N GLY A 48 2.39 -17.25 29.18
CA GLY A 48 2.06 -18.15 28.08
C GLY A 48 3.29 -18.61 27.31
N ALA A 49 4.18 -17.69 26.98
CA ALA A 49 5.42 -18.01 26.28
C ALA A 49 6.35 -18.94 27.09
N ILE A 50 6.47 -18.72 28.41
CA ILE A 50 7.29 -19.56 29.30
C ILE A 50 6.69 -20.96 29.43
N LEU A 51 5.39 -21.09 29.68
CA LEU A 51 4.71 -22.38 29.78
C LEU A 51 4.76 -23.15 28.47
N TYR A 52 4.55 -22.46 27.35
CA TYR A 52 4.73 -23.06 26.03
C TYR A 52 6.13 -23.64 25.85
N ALA A 53 7.17 -22.83 26.11
CA ALA A 53 8.55 -23.28 25.99
C ALA A 53 8.86 -24.49 26.88
N TYR A 54 8.36 -24.48 28.12
CA TYR A 54 8.53 -25.59 29.07
C TYR A 54 7.94 -26.90 28.56
N TYR A 55 6.71 -26.90 28.11
CA TYR A 55 6.05 -28.10 27.61
C TYR A 55 6.57 -28.51 26.22
N ALA A 56 6.86 -27.57 25.34
CA ALA A 56 7.42 -27.84 24.02
C ALA A 56 8.80 -28.51 24.11
N GLU A 57 9.69 -28.04 25.02
CA GLU A 57 10.99 -28.69 25.23
C GLU A 57 10.81 -30.11 25.74
N ARG A 58 9.91 -30.37 26.70
CA ARG A 58 9.62 -31.72 27.20
C ARG A 58 9.13 -32.66 26.10
N LEU A 59 8.19 -32.21 25.25
CA LEU A 59 7.71 -32.97 24.10
C LEU A 59 8.85 -33.27 23.12
N LEU A 60 9.65 -32.28 22.77
CA LEU A 60 10.81 -32.46 21.88
C LEU A 60 11.86 -33.42 22.44
N ASN A 61 11.98 -33.52 23.76
CA ASN A 61 12.90 -34.46 24.40
C ASN A 61 12.37 -35.90 24.44
N ILE A 62 11.06 -36.06 24.51
CA ILE A 62 10.37 -37.36 24.50
C ILE A 62 10.27 -37.93 23.08
N TRP A 63 9.99 -37.08 22.08
CA TRP A 63 9.78 -37.52 20.71
C TRP A 63 11.08 -38.01 20.06
N LYS A 64 11.01 -39.21 19.49
CA LYS A 64 12.12 -39.81 18.71
C LYS A 64 11.97 -39.39 17.25
N MET A 65 12.92 -38.60 16.76
CA MET A 65 12.89 -38.07 15.40
C MET A 65 14.31 -37.80 14.89
N PRO A 66 14.54 -37.68 13.56
CA PRO A 66 15.83 -37.31 12.98
C PRO A 66 16.30 -35.93 13.49
N ARG A 67 17.64 -35.77 13.58
CA ARG A 67 18.24 -34.51 14.08
C ARG A 67 17.79 -33.28 13.29
N ARG A 68 17.68 -33.38 11.97
CA ARG A 68 17.25 -32.28 11.09
C ARG A 68 15.84 -31.84 11.43
N GLU A 69 14.91 -32.76 11.55
CA GLU A 69 13.53 -32.49 11.92
C GLU A 69 13.43 -31.86 13.32
N LYS A 70 14.18 -32.39 14.28
CA LYS A 70 14.23 -31.83 15.63
C LYS A 70 14.75 -30.39 15.66
N THR A 71 15.75 -30.08 14.82
CA THR A 71 16.29 -28.72 14.68
C THR A 71 15.23 -27.77 14.12
N GLU A 72 14.48 -28.21 13.11
CA GLU A 72 13.39 -27.41 12.53
C GLU A 72 12.26 -27.14 13.54
N LEU A 73 11.86 -28.15 14.32
CA LEU A 73 10.86 -27.98 15.37
C LEU A 73 11.36 -27.05 16.49
N ARG A 74 12.66 -27.08 16.84
CA ARG A 74 13.25 -26.12 17.78
C ARG A 74 13.18 -24.69 17.27
N ARG A 75 13.47 -24.47 15.98
CA ARG A 75 13.27 -23.17 15.31
C ARG A 75 11.81 -22.72 15.43
N ARG A 76 10.87 -23.61 15.12
CA ARG A 76 9.43 -23.35 15.23
C ARG A 76 9.00 -22.98 16.65
N VAL A 77 9.52 -23.68 17.66
CA VAL A 77 9.25 -23.34 19.08
C VAL A 77 9.77 -21.95 19.41
N GLN A 78 10.96 -21.57 18.95
CA GLN A 78 11.52 -20.23 19.20
C GLN A 78 10.68 -19.12 18.54
N TRP A 79 10.21 -19.34 17.32
CA TRP A 79 9.30 -18.39 16.67
C TRP A 79 7.95 -18.31 17.42
N TRP A 80 7.36 -19.41 17.82
CA TRP A 80 6.13 -19.40 18.61
C TRP A 80 6.28 -18.68 19.96
N CYS A 81 7.37 -18.90 20.65
CA CYS A 81 7.67 -18.15 21.88
C CYS A 81 7.69 -16.64 21.62
N ARG A 82 8.30 -16.23 20.49
CA ARG A 82 8.33 -14.83 20.11
C ARG A 82 6.95 -14.29 19.76
N ASP A 83 6.18 -15.04 18.99
CA ASP A 83 4.83 -14.67 18.59
C ASP A 83 3.87 -14.57 19.80
N LEU A 84 3.95 -15.53 20.74
CA LEU A 84 3.20 -15.50 21.98
C LEU A 84 3.55 -14.28 22.85
N LEU A 85 4.81 -13.85 22.85
CA LEU A 85 5.23 -12.68 23.59
C LEU A 85 4.75 -11.39 22.94
N ASP A 86 4.76 -11.33 21.61
CA ASP A 86 4.55 -10.11 20.82
C ASP A 86 3.09 -9.88 20.38
N HIS A 87 2.17 -10.85 20.53
CA HIS A 87 0.85 -10.84 19.90
C HIS A 87 -0.03 -9.61 20.20
N HIS A 88 0.30 -8.83 21.22
CA HIS A 88 -0.33 -7.53 21.52
C HIS A 88 0.56 -6.31 21.23
N GLY A 89 1.79 -6.51 20.73
CA GLY A 89 2.80 -5.48 20.72
C GLY A 89 3.58 -5.32 19.42
N ARG A 90 4.81 -4.85 19.60
CA ARG A 90 5.79 -4.74 18.54
C ARG A 90 6.45 -6.10 18.32
N LEU A 91 6.64 -6.47 17.06
CA LEU A 91 7.30 -7.71 16.68
C LEU A 91 8.82 -7.58 16.89
N GLY A 92 9.39 -8.49 17.66
CA GLY A 92 10.81 -8.51 18.02
C GLY A 92 11.62 -9.56 17.27
N ASP A 93 12.89 -9.64 17.65
CA ASP A 93 13.90 -10.54 17.11
C ASP A 93 14.05 -11.81 17.97
N ILE A 94 14.41 -12.92 17.35
CA ILE A 94 14.83 -14.16 18.04
C ILE A 94 16.33 -14.16 18.25
N GLU A 95 17.08 -13.42 17.42
CA GLU A 95 18.54 -13.38 17.40
C GLU A 95 19.17 -12.97 18.73
N GLU A 96 18.42 -12.32 19.60
CA GLU A 96 18.87 -12.10 20.97
C GLU A 96 19.35 -13.43 21.55
N THR A 97 20.61 -13.49 21.88
CA THR A 97 21.31 -14.69 22.36
C THR A 97 20.73 -15.23 23.67
N GLU A 98 19.86 -14.46 24.30
CA GLU A 98 19.11 -14.77 25.49
C GLU A 98 17.63 -14.99 25.16
N VAL A 99 16.92 -15.76 25.98
CA VAL A 99 15.46 -15.88 25.89
C VAL A 99 14.84 -14.47 25.91
N PRO A 100 13.77 -14.21 25.13
CA PRO A 100 13.13 -12.88 25.05
C PRO A 100 12.62 -12.35 26.40
N TRP A 101 12.47 -13.21 27.40
CA TRP A 101 12.15 -12.89 28.80
C TRP A 101 13.38 -13.14 29.69
N ARG A 102 14.26 -12.18 29.85
CA ARG A 102 15.55 -12.30 30.59
C ARG A 102 15.39 -12.69 32.05
N SER A 103 14.33 -12.23 32.71
CA SER A 103 14.06 -12.53 34.12
C SER A 103 12.81 -13.39 34.25
N PHE A 104 12.83 -14.32 35.20
CA PHE A 104 11.66 -15.08 35.59
C PHE A 104 10.59 -14.11 36.13
N PRO A 105 9.38 -14.02 35.50
CA PRO A 105 8.40 -13.04 35.92
C PRO A 105 7.92 -13.32 37.37
N PRO A 106 7.51 -12.29 38.12
CA PRO A 106 6.90 -12.48 39.44
C PRO A 106 5.47 -13.03 39.33
N GLN A 107 4.85 -13.32 40.46
CA GLN A 107 3.40 -13.64 40.57
C GLN A 107 2.98 -15.03 40.06
N TRP A 108 3.90 -15.97 39.95
CA TRP A 108 3.58 -17.38 39.64
C TRP A 108 2.74 -18.07 40.69
N GLU A 109 2.74 -17.59 41.92
CA GLU A 109 1.92 -18.07 43.04
C GLU A 109 0.41 -17.89 42.82
N HIS A 110 0.01 -17.06 41.88
CA HIS A 110 -1.39 -16.82 41.50
C HIS A 110 -1.87 -17.72 40.37
N PHE A 111 -1.07 -18.69 39.92
CA PHE A 111 -1.45 -19.66 38.90
C PHE A 111 -1.74 -21.03 39.49
N ASP A 112 -2.80 -21.67 39.01
CA ASP A 112 -3.05 -23.10 39.27
C ASP A 112 -2.18 -23.95 38.32
N LEU A 113 -0.88 -24.04 38.62
CA LEU A 113 0.06 -24.87 37.84
C LEU A 113 -0.34 -26.36 37.80
N PRO A 114 -0.86 -26.99 38.87
CA PRO A 114 -1.39 -28.35 38.81
C PRO A 114 -2.56 -28.52 37.83
N GLY A 115 -3.56 -27.63 37.86
CA GLY A 115 -4.70 -27.65 36.94
C GLY A 115 -4.29 -27.43 35.47
N ILE A 116 -3.36 -26.49 35.22
CA ILE A 116 -2.77 -26.29 33.90
C ILE A 116 -2.06 -27.55 33.41
N HIS A 117 -1.25 -28.17 34.28
CA HIS A 117 -0.54 -29.42 33.96
C HIS A 117 -1.46 -30.57 33.62
N ASP A 118 -2.54 -30.74 34.40
CA ASP A 118 -3.57 -31.75 34.18
C ASP A 118 -4.24 -31.54 32.79
N ALA A 119 -4.61 -30.30 32.46
CA ALA A 119 -5.18 -30.00 31.18
C ALA A 119 -4.21 -30.28 30.00
N VAL A 120 -2.94 -29.90 30.14
CA VAL A 120 -1.90 -30.21 29.11
C VAL A 120 -1.69 -31.71 29.01
N SER A 121 -1.65 -32.44 30.13
CA SER A 121 -1.46 -33.89 30.13
C SER A 121 -2.61 -34.67 29.50
N ARG A 122 -3.84 -34.13 29.53
CA ARG A 122 -4.97 -34.69 28.78
C ARG A 122 -4.81 -34.50 27.25
N LEU A 123 -4.25 -33.39 26.84
CA LEU A 123 -4.00 -33.09 25.42
C LEU A 123 -2.77 -33.84 24.91
N PHE A 124 -1.72 -33.91 25.72
CA PHE A 124 -0.41 -34.50 25.42
C PHE A 124 -0.06 -35.53 26.54
N PRO A 125 -0.55 -36.77 26.50
CA PRO A 125 -0.31 -37.77 27.54
C PRO A 125 1.16 -38.05 27.79
N GLU A 126 2.02 -37.80 26.85
CA GLU A 126 3.46 -38.02 26.98
C GLU A 126 4.13 -37.14 28.06
N VAL A 127 3.56 -35.99 28.38
CA VAL A 127 4.09 -35.11 29.44
C VAL A 127 3.44 -35.38 30.81
N ALA A 128 2.56 -36.36 30.89
CA ALA A 128 1.94 -36.74 32.17
C ALA A 128 3.02 -37.07 33.21
N GLY A 129 2.74 -36.74 34.47
CA GLY A 129 3.65 -36.92 35.60
C GLY A 129 3.40 -35.89 36.69
N SER A 130 4.43 -35.50 37.40
CA SER A 130 4.30 -34.46 38.43
C SER A 130 4.17 -33.09 37.82
N ALA A 131 3.18 -32.31 38.26
CA ALA A 131 3.01 -30.92 37.88
C ALA A 131 4.26 -30.08 38.26
N PRO A 132 4.62 -29.08 37.46
CA PRO A 132 5.70 -28.19 37.85
C PRO A 132 5.29 -27.33 39.03
N THR A 133 6.24 -27.15 39.96
CA THR A 133 6.13 -26.14 41.03
C THR A 133 6.76 -24.85 40.57
N VAL A 134 6.44 -23.73 41.22
CA VAL A 134 7.11 -22.44 40.92
C VAL A 134 8.64 -22.56 41.01
N GLY A 135 9.14 -23.32 42.04
CA GLY A 135 10.57 -23.56 42.23
C GLY A 135 11.21 -24.35 41.09
N SER A 136 10.56 -25.44 40.64
CA SER A 136 11.05 -26.27 39.55
C SER A 136 10.97 -25.53 38.21
N LEU A 137 9.93 -24.73 37.96
CA LEU A 137 9.80 -23.93 36.77
C LEU A 137 10.88 -22.83 36.70
N LYS A 138 11.17 -22.19 37.85
CA LYS A 138 12.24 -21.19 37.94
C LYS A 138 13.63 -21.81 37.70
N ALA A 139 13.88 -22.99 38.26
CA ALA A 139 15.14 -23.72 38.01
C ALA A 139 15.29 -24.12 36.53
N TRP A 140 14.23 -24.63 35.92
CA TRP A 140 14.19 -24.93 34.51
C TRP A 140 14.45 -23.68 33.65
N HIS A 141 13.75 -22.57 33.93
CA HIS A 141 13.91 -21.32 33.20
C HIS A 141 15.36 -20.83 33.18
N LYS A 142 16.06 -20.93 34.31
CA LYS A 142 17.48 -20.57 34.40
C LYS A 142 18.36 -21.40 33.45
N GLY A 143 18.09 -22.70 33.31
CA GLY A 143 18.84 -23.59 32.40
C GLY A 143 18.40 -23.45 30.94
N PHE A 144 17.16 -23.00 30.70
CA PHE A 144 16.60 -22.88 29.36
C PHE A 144 17.23 -21.73 28.56
N VAL A 145 17.82 -20.73 29.22
CA VAL A 145 18.58 -19.65 28.55
C VAL A 145 19.71 -20.24 27.70
N ASP A 146 20.50 -21.16 28.25
CA ASP A 146 21.58 -21.84 27.52
C ASP A 146 21.01 -22.77 26.44
N THR A 147 19.91 -23.45 26.74
CA THR A 147 19.21 -24.31 25.76
C THR A 147 18.70 -23.48 24.57
N TRP A 148 18.14 -22.30 24.82
CA TRP A 148 17.68 -21.39 23.79
C TRP A 148 18.81 -20.94 22.86
N ALA A 149 19.92 -20.47 23.44
CA ALA A 149 21.07 -20.04 22.67
C ALA A 149 21.64 -21.19 21.82
N LYS A 150 21.72 -22.39 22.39
CA LYS A 150 22.15 -23.59 21.68
C LYS A 150 21.22 -23.95 20.52
N TRP A 151 19.91 -23.90 20.73
CA TRP A 151 18.95 -24.15 19.66
C TRP A 151 19.07 -23.11 18.54
N TYR A 152 19.19 -21.83 18.91
CA TYR A 152 19.37 -20.74 17.96
C TYR A 152 20.64 -20.93 17.11
N MET A 153 21.76 -21.26 17.74
CA MET A 153 23.01 -21.54 17.04
C MET A 153 22.94 -22.80 16.18
N ASP A 154 22.22 -23.83 16.63
CA ASP A 154 22.08 -25.10 15.87
C ASP A 154 21.40 -24.87 14.51
N TRP A 155 20.36 -24.08 14.42
CA TRP A 155 19.67 -23.86 13.15
C TRP A 155 20.21 -22.65 12.36
N THR A 156 20.75 -21.61 13.01
CA THR A 156 21.40 -20.48 12.32
C THR A 156 22.82 -20.84 11.85
N GLY A 157 23.56 -21.60 12.60
CA GLY A 157 24.91 -22.06 12.24
C GLY A 157 24.90 -23.14 11.17
N GLN A 158 23.87 -23.98 11.07
CA GLN A 158 23.62 -24.86 9.92
C GLN A 158 23.08 -24.08 8.71
N ALA A 159 22.67 -22.89 8.96
CA ALA A 159 22.27 -21.96 7.93
C ALA A 159 23.47 -21.46 7.13
N VAL A 160 24.03 -22.29 6.45
CA VAL A 160 24.27 -22.16 5.03
C VAL A 160 22.93 -21.87 4.30
N LEU A 161 21.95 -21.30 4.99
CA LEU A 161 20.89 -20.42 4.51
C LEU A 161 21.50 -19.16 3.88
N ALA A 162 22.75 -19.26 3.53
CA ALA A 162 23.53 -18.26 2.84
C ALA A 162 23.05 -18.01 1.40
N ARG A 163 22.12 -18.77 0.92
CA ARG A 163 21.45 -18.49 -0.33
C ARG A 163 20.08 -17.90 0.00
N TYR A 164 19.92 -16.59 -0.28
CA TYR A 164 18.62 -15.91 -0.21
C TYR A 164 17.47 -16.71 -0.87
N GLU A 165 17.80 -17.63 -1.78
CA GLU A 165 16.91 -18.57 -2.45
C GLU A 165 16.16 -19.51 -1.51
N GLU A 166 16.71 -19.82 -0.34
CA GLU A 166 16.08 -20.68 0.68
C GLU A 166 15.36 -19.87 1.77
N ALA A 167 15.61 -18.57 1.84
CA ALA A 167 15.05 -17.71 2.88
C ALA A 167 13.64 -17.19 2.56
N GLU A 168 13.23 -17.19 1.29
CA GLU A 168 11.97 -16.57 0.84
C GLU A 168 10.72 -17.20 1.46
N ALA A 169 10.56 -18.52 1.32
CA ALA A 169 9.42 -19.22 1.89
C ALA A 169 9.38 -19.12 3.42
N PRO A 170 10.50 -19.35 4.16
CA PRO A 170 10.52 -19.12 5.59
C PRO A 170 10.11 -17.70 6.01
N VAL A 171 10.55 -16.65 5.31
CA VAL A 171 10.21 -15.26 5.68
C VAL A 171 8.73 -14.97 5.47
N SER A 172 8.14 -15.42 4.38
CA SER A 172 6.70 -15.22 4.10
C SER A 172 5.81 -15.97 5.09
N CYS A 173 6.25 -17.14 5.58
CA CYS A 173 5.50 -17.94 6.54
C CYS A 173 5.67 -17.49 7.99
N LEU A 174 6.80 -16.87 8.35
CA LEU A 174 7.14 -16.59 9.75
C LEU A 174 6.06 -15.81 10.51
N ARG A 175 5.44 -14.86 9.84
CA ARG A 175 4.39 -14.05 10.48
C ARG A 175 2.97 -14.53 10.16
N LEU A 176 2.81 -15.57 9.39
CA LEU A 176 1.50 -16.19 9.14
C LEU A 176 0.96 -16.86 10.41
N SER A 177 1.82 -17.51 11.21
CA SER A 177 1.44 -18.05 12.52
C SER A 177 0.95 -16.94 13.47
N THR A 178 1.66 -15.81 13.54
CA THR A 178 1.22 -14.63 14.29
C THR A 178 -0.14 -14.14 13.80
N ALA A 179 -0.31 -14.00 12.49
CA ALA A 179 -1.56 -13.55 11.87
C ALA A 179 -2.72 -14.48 12.19
N SER A 180 -2.50 -15.79 12.08
CA SER A 180 -3.51 -16.81 12.35
C SER A 180 -3.92 -16.85 13.84
N LEU A 181 -2.93 -16.70 14.74
CA LEU A 181 -3.19 -16.63 16.19
C LEU A 181 -4.06 -15.42 16.53
N ILE A 182 -3.66 -14.22 16.08
CA ILE A 182 -4.36 -12.97 16.38
C ILE A 182 -5.74 -12.94 15.73
N ARG A 183 -5.87 -13.48 14.52
CA ARG A 183 -7.17 -13.61 13.84
C ARG A 183 -8.11 -14.50 14.66
N ALA A 184 -7.63 -15.69 15.08
CA ALA A 184 -8.44 -16.64 15.83
C ALA A 184 -8.89 -16.01 17.16
N ASP A 185 -7.97 -15.43 17.94
CA ASP A 185 -8.26 -14.76 19.22
C ASP A 185 -9.33 -13.66 19.07
N ARG A 186 -9.13 -12.75 18.09
CA ARG A 186 -10.03 -11.61 17.92
C ARG A 186 -11.38 -11.99 17.32
N PHE A 187 -11.42 -12.93 16.37
CA PHE A 187 -12.66 -13.37 15.75
C PHE A 187 -13.52 -14.18 16.71
N ASP A 188 -12.91 -15.02 17.55
CA ASP A 188 -13.62 -15.72 18.61
C ASP A 188 -14.19 -14.74 19.63
N ALA A 189 -13.38 -13.80 20.12
CA ALA A 189 -13.81 -12.77 21.07
C ALA A 189 -14.95 -11.89 20.51
N ALA A 190 -14.92 -11.58 19.21
CA ALA A 190 -15.94 -10.76 18.55
C ALA A 190 -17.13 -11.56 18.01
N GLN A 191 -17.09 -12.89 18.06
CA GLN A 191 -18.07 -13.80 17.47
C GLN A 191 -18.34 -13.44 15.99
N ILE A 192 -17.25 -13.41 15.19
CA ILE A 192 -17.28 -13.10 13.76
C ILE A 192 -16.82 -14.31 12.96
N GLU A 193 -17.54 -14.60 11.89
CA GLU A 193 -17.08 -15.51 10.84
C GLU A 193 -16.49 -14.73 9.66
N PRO A 194 -15.38 -15.20 9.08
CA PRO A 194 -14.81 -14.60 7.86
C PRO A 194 -15.81 -14.66 6.71
N ARG A 195 -16.07 -13.52 6.06
CA ARG A 195 -16.89 -13.49 4.85
C ARG A 195 -16.03 -13.94 3.66
N ARG A 196 -16.53 -14.91 2.92
CA ARG A 196 -15.88 -15.53 1.76
C ARG A 196 -16.72 -15.27 0.51
N LEU A 197 -16.06 -15.16 -0.61
CA LEU A 197 -16.71 -15.08 -1.92
C LEU A 197 -17.38 -16.42 -2.24
N GLN A 198 -18.69 -16.41 -2.41
CA GLN A 198 -19.46 -17.61 -2.69
C GLN A 198 -19.55 -17.85 -4.20
N ARG A 199 -19.80 -19.10 -4.60
CA ARG A 199 -19.89 -19.48 -6.03
C ARG A 199 -20.98 -18.73 -6.76
N GLU A 200 -22.13 -18.56 -6.14
CA GLU A 200 -23.27 -17.83 -6.70
C GLU A 200 -22.96 -16.33 -6.88
N GLU A 201 -22.20 -15.75 -5.94
CA GLU A 201 -21.72 -14.35 -6.05
C GLU A 201 -20.74 -14.20 -7.22
N LEU A 202 -19.85 -15.18 -7.44
CA LEU A 202 -18.90 -15.20 -8.57
C LEU A 202 -19.62 -15.30 -9.91
N GLU A 203 -20.56 -16.25 -10.04
CA GLU A 203 -21.35 -16.42 -11.26
C GLU A 203 -22.18 -15.17 -11.57
N GLY A 204 -22.78 -14.57 -10.54
CA GLY A 204 -23.49 -13.30 -10.65
C GLY A 204 -22.60 -12.14 -11.06
N ALA A 205 -21.40 -12.04 -10.47
CA ALA A 205 -20.43 -10.99 -10.79
C ALA A 205 -19.89 -11.09 -12.22
N LEU A 206 -19.64 -12.30 -12.72
CA LEU A 206 -19.24 -12.53 -14.10
C LEU A 206 -20.33 -12.10 -15.09
N ALA A 207 -21.58 -12.51 -14.86
CA ALA A 207 -22.71 -12.11 -15.69
C ALA A 207 -22.94 -10.58 -15.67
N HIS A 208 -22.80 -9.95 -14.49
CA HIS A 208 -22.92 -8.49 -14.34
C HIS A 208 -21.81 -7.76 -15.11
N LEU A 209 -20.57 -8.24 -15.03
CA LEU A 209 -19.43 -7.65 -15.73
C LEU A 209 -19.60 -7.76 -17.26
N GLU A 210 -20.07 -8.89 -17.78
CA GLU A 210 -20.35 -9.04 -19.21
C GLU A 210 -21.36 -8.01 -19.70
N LYS A 211 -22.49 -7.89 -18.99
CA LYS A 211 -23.51 -6.89 -19.29
C LYS A 211 -22.97 -5.47 -19.22
N PHE A 212 -22.18 -5.16 -18.19
CA PHE A 212 -21.55 -3.83 -18.02
C PHE A 212 -20.61 -3.49 -19.18
N LEU A 213 -19.83 -4.45 -19.67
CA LEU A 213 -18.94 -4.27 -20.83
C LEU A 213 -19.72 -4.08 -22.13
N GLU A 214 -20.82 -4.83 -22.33
CA GLU A 214 -21.70 -4.64 -23.49
C GLU A 214 -22.36 -3.26 -23.48
N ASP A 215 -22.86 -2.81 -22.34
CA ASP A 215 -23.49 -1.50 -22.20
C ASP A 215 -22.48 -0.37 -22.45
N LYS A 216 -21.27 -0.47 -21.94
CA LYS A 216 -20.16 0.47 -22.27
C LYS A 216 -19.84 0.46 -23.76
N GLY A 217 -19.84 -0.71 -24.40
CA GLY A 217 -19.62 -0.85 -25.85
C GLY A 217 -20.71 -0.16 -26.66
N ARG A 218 -21.99 -0.34 -26.29
CA ARG A 218 -23.17 0.30 -26.93
C ARG A 218 -23.14 1.81 -26.77
N GLN A 219 -22.84 2.31 -25.58
CA GLN A 219 -22.72 3.76 -25.34
C GLN A 219 -21.60 4.40 -26.18
N ALA A 220 -20.46 3.74 -26.28
CA ALA A 220 -19.35 4.17 -27.12
C ALA A 220 -19.75 4.18 -28.61
N ALA A 221 -20.48 3.20 -29.11
CA ALA A 221 -20.97 3.13 -30.49
C ALA A 221 -22.03 4.20 -30.78
N GLY A 222 -22.95 4.48 -29.84
CA GLY A 222 -23.99 5.50 -29.98
C GLY A 222 -23.48 6.94 -30.04
N SER A 223 -22.33 7.22 -29.42
CA SER A 223 -21.67 8.52 -29.48
C SER A 223 -20.88 8.77 -30.77
N THR A 224 -20.73 7.74 -31.63
CA THR A 224 -19.82 7.73 -32.79
C THR A 224 -20.51 8.17 -34.10
N LEU A 225 -21.77 8.62 -34.07
CA LEU A 225 -22.47 9.12 -35.26
C LEU A 225 -21.81 10.39 -35.87
N ALA A 226 -20.70 10.89 -35.30
CA ALA A 226 -20.00 12.10 -35.72
C ALA A 226 -18.48 11.94 -36.06
N GLY A 227 -17.90 10.74 -36.07
CA GLY A 227 -16.46 10.61 -36.43
C GLY A 227 -15.86 9.22 -36.20
N GLY A 228 -15.37 8.58 -37.25
CA GLY A 228 -14.95 7.17 -37.35
C GLY A 228 -13.76 6.69 -36.50
N GLY A 229 -13.39 7.36 -35.39
CA GLY A 229 -12.21 6.98 -34.59
C GLY A 229 -12.48 6.06 -33.38
N LEU A 230 -13.68 6.07 -32.82
CA LEU A 230 -14.00 5.35 -31.58
C LEU A 230 -14.23 3.84 -31.75
N THR A 231 -14.70 3.39 -32.92
CA THR A 231 -14.94 1.97 -33.19
C THR A 231 -13.67 1.13 -33.06
N GLY A 232 -12.52 1.65 -33.49
CA GLY A 232 -11.24 0.94 -33.43
C GLY A 232 -10.74 0.65 -32.01
N VAL A 233 -10.77 1.62 -31.11
CA VAL A 233 -10.27 1.47 -29.71
C VAL A 233 -11.22 0.58 -28.88
N THR A 234 -12.53 0.71 -29.06
CA THR A 234 -13.51 -0.12 -28.34
C THR A 234 -13.42 -1.58 -28.79
N ALA A 235 -13.33 -1.85 -30.09
CA ALA A 235 -13.13 -3.20 -30.63
C ALA A 235 -11.79 -3.80 -30.15
N LEU A 236 -10.76 -2.98 -30.05
CA LEU A 236 -9.46 -3.38 -29.55
C LEU A 236 -9.53 -3.77 -28.06
N ARG A 237 -10.19 -2.99 -27.23
CA ARG A 237 -10.43 -3.31 -25.81
C ARG A 237 -11.14 -4.64 -25.62
N GLN A 238 -12.19 -4.90 -26.40
CA GLN A 238 -12.91 -6.17 -26.36
C GLN A 238 -12.03 -7.35 -26.77
N ARG A 239 -11.23 -7.18 -27.84
CA ARG A 239 -10.29 -8.22 -28.28
C ARG A 239 -9.24 -8.53 -27.23
N VAL A 240 -8.62 -7.50 -26.65
CA VAL A 240 -7.63 -7.65 -25.56
C VAL A 240 -8.23 -8.39 -24.38
N HIS A 241 -9.43 -7.98 -23.98
CA HIS A 241 -10.18 -8.61 -22.90
C HIS A 241 -10.42 -10.10 -23.13
N GLN A 242 -10.96 -10.46 -24.30
CA GLN A 242 -11.24 -11.86 -24.68
C GLN A 242 -9.95 -12.69 -24.72
N GLN A 243 -8.92 -12.19 -25.37
CA GLN A 243 -7.64 -12.91 -25.50
C GLN A 243 -6.91 -13.07 -24.16
N ALA A 244 -7.00 -12.10 -23.24
CA ALA A 244 -6.43 -12.25 -21.91
C ALA A 244 -7.11 -13.40 -21.13
N VAL A 245 -8.42 -13.47 -21.18
CA VAL A 245 -9.19 -14.58 -20.57
C VAL A 245 -8.86 -15.92 -21.22
N GLU A 246 -8.78 -15.98 -22.55
CA GLU A 246 -8.44 -17.20 -23.27
C GLU A 246 -7.04 -17.71 -22.91
N ARG A 247 -6.05 -16.80 -22.81
CA ARG A 247 -4.69 -17.15 -22.36
C ARG A 247 -4.64 -17.64 -20.93
N TYR A 248 -5.44 -17.07 -20.05
CA TYR A 248 -5.61 -17.61 -18.70
C TYR A 248 -6.14 -19.05 -18.77
N ARG A 249 -7.23 -19.31 -19.51
CA ARG A 249 -7.84 -20.63 -19.64
C ARG A 249 -6.91 -21.69 -20.24
N GLN A 250 -5.93 -21.28 -21.04
CA GLN A 250 -4.87 -22.16 -21.56
C GLN A 250 -3.81 -22.49 -20.49
N ASN A 251 -3.70 -21.70 -19.42
CA ASN A 251 -2.69 -21.84 -18.38
C ASN A 251 -3.29 -21.59 -16.98
N PRO A 252 -4.32 -22.36 -16.55
CA PRO A 252 -5.08 -22.05 -15.34
C PRO A 252 -4.34 -22.34 -14.03
N GLU A 253 -3.26 -23.15 -14.08
CA GLU A 253 -2.51 -23.61 -12.91
C GLU A 253 -1.41 -22.64 -12.44
N GLY A 254 -1.23 -21.52 -13.11
CA GLY A 254 -0.22 -20.53 -12.73
C GLY A 254 -0.55 -19.80 -11.44
N ASP A 255 0.45 -19.52 -10.63
CA ASP A 255 0.30 -18.70 -9.42
C ASP A 255 0.66 -17.23 -9.66
N LEU A 256 1.37 -16.94 -10.75
CA LEU A 256 1.86 -15.62 -11.11
C LEU A 256 1.48 -15.30 -12.56
N TYR A 257 0.71 -14.21 -12.74
CA TYR A 257 0.28 -13.72 -14.04
C TYR A 257 0.69 -12.27 -14.27
N VAL A 258 0.86 -11.87 -15.52
CA VAL A 258 1.15 -10.49 -15.95
C VAL A 258 0.19 -10.06 -17.04
N LEU A 259 -0.48 -8.93 -16.82
CA LEU A 259 -1.28 -8.23 -17.80
C LEU A 259 -0.59 -6.89 -18.14
N LYS A 260 0.34 -6.91 -19.10
CA LYS A 260 1.06 -5.73 -19.56
C LYS A 260 0.31 -5.10 -20.74
N LEU A 261 -0.36 -3.97 -20.51
CA LEU A 261 -1.16 -3.26 -21.50
C LEU A 261 -0.87 -1.76 -21.43
N PRO A 262 -0.84 -1.04 -22.56
CA PRO A 262 -0.82 0.41 -22.60
C PRO A 262 -1.92 1.06 -21.75
N THR A 263 -1.69 2.29 -21.32
CA THR A 263 -2.70 3.05 -20.56
C THR A 263 -3.97 3.25 -21.40
N GLY A 264 -5.15 3.25 -20.74
CA GLY A 264 -6.43 3.49 -21.41
C GLY A 264 -7.04 2.29 -22.15
N LEU A 265 -6.42 1.10 -22.10
CA LEU A 265 -6.93 -0.10 -22.77
C LEU A 265 -7.78 -1.03 -21.87
N GLY A 266 -8.32 -0.51 -20.79
CA GLY A 266 -9.24 -1.25 -19.92
C GLY A 266 -8.56 -2.25 -19.00
N LYS A 267 -7.33 -1.99 -18.57
CA LYS A 267 -6.54 -2.84 -17.65
C LYS A 267 -7.36 -3.32 -16.43
N THR A 268 -8.02 -2.40 -15.74
CA THR A 268 -8.76 -2.69 -14.49
C THR A 268 -9.89 -3.70 -14.72
N LEU A 269 -10.71 -3.50 -15.76
CA LEU A 269 -11.83 -4.42 -16.06
C LEU A 269 -11.36 -5.77 -16.60
N THR A 270 -10.28 -5.79 -17.40
CA THR A 270 -9.68 -7.03 -17.86
C THR A 270 -9.06 -7.82 -16.71
N ALA A 271 -8.37 -7.14 -15.80
CA ALA A 271 -7.81 -7.75 -14.59
C ALA A 271 -8.91 -8.30 -13.68
N LEU A 272 -10.00 -7.55 -13.49
CA LEU A 272 -11.16 -8.01 -12.73
C LEU A 272 -11.76 -9.29 -13.35
N ARG A 273 -11.95 -9.31 -14.66
CA ARG A 273 -12.47 -10.50 -15.34
C ARG A 273 -11.59 -11.73 -15.12
N VAL A 274 -10.27 -11.58 -15.34
CA VAL A 274 -9.32 -12.68 -15.11
C VAL A 274 -9.32 -13.10 -13.64
N ALA A 275 -9.38 -12.17 -12.70
CA ALA A 275 -9.41 -12.49 -11.28
C ALA A 275 -10.69 -13.27 -10.87
N LEU A 276 -11.84 -12.91 -11.43
CA LEU A 276 -13.10 -13.64 -11.22
C LEU A 276 -13.05 -15.06 -11.81
N GLU A 277 -12.47 -15.24 -13.01
CA GLU A 277 -12.24 -16.57 -13.60
C GLU A 277 -11.32 -17.43 -12.72
N ILE A 278 -10.17 -16.87 -12.29
CA ILE A 278 -9.24 -17.55 -11.37
C ILE A 278 -9.98 -17.95 -10.07
N ALA A 279 -10.79 -17.03 -9.52
CA ALA A 279 -11.51 -17.29 -8.30
C ALA A 279 -12.52 -18.43 -8.45
N GLY A 280 -13.24 -18.47 -9.58
CA GLY A 280 -14.18 -19.57 -9.89
C GLY A 280 -13.49 -20.90 -10.10
N ASP A 281 -12.49 -20.94 -10.98
CA ASP A 281 -11.81 -22.18 -11.38
C ASP A 281 -11.00 -22.80 -10.22
N ARG A 282 -10.38 -21.97 -9.38
CA ARG A 282 -9.48 -22.41 -8.31
C ARG A 282 -10.09 -22.31 -6.90
N GLY A 283 -11.38 -21.99 -6.80
CA GLY A 283 -12.08 -21.88 -5.50
C GLY A 283 -11.48 -20.84 -4.57
N LYS A 284 -11.02 -19.69 -5.10
CA LYS A 284 -10.48 -18.64 -4.26
C LYS A 284 -11.60 -17.91 -3.52
N GLU A 285 -11.31 -17.55 -2.28
CA GLU A 285 -12.31 -16.99 -1.36
C GLU A 285 -12.39 -15.46 -1.39
N ARG A 286 -11.45 -14.81 -2.11
CA ARG A 286 -11.28 -13.36 -2.03
C ARG A 286 -10.51 -12.78 -3.21
N ILE A 287 -10.84 -11.54 -3.58
CA ILE A 287 -10.07 -10.73 -4.52
C ILE A 287 -9.50 -9.53 -3.76
N VAL A 288 -8.19 -9.32 -3.81
CA VAL A 288 -7.50 -8.17 -3.22
C VAL A 288 -6.91 -7.31 -4.33
N TYR A 289 -7.38 -6.07 -4.44
CA TYR A 289 -6.87 -5.09 -5.41
C TYR A 289 -5.92 -4.12 -4.72
N VAL A 290 -4.67 -4.09 -5.15
CA VAL A 290 -3.61 -3.25 -4.59
C VAL A 290 -3.25 -2.14 -5.55
N ALA A 291 -3.45 -0.88 -5.12
CA ALA A 291 -3.20 0.32 -5.92
C ALA A 291 -2.10 1.22 -5.32
N PRO A 292 -1.42 2.03 -6.15
CA PRO A 292 -0.34 2.91 -5.68
C PRO A 292 -0.80 4.08 -4.84
N TYR A 293 -1.91 4.73 -5.21
CA TYR A 293 -2.41 5.95 -4.59
C TYR A 293 -3.90 5.88 -4.25
N LEU A 294 -4.32 6.64 -3.25
CA LEU A 294 -5.71 6.68 -2.77
C LEU A 294 -6.71 7.06 -3.89
N THR A 295 -6.35 8.00 -4.75
CA THR A 295 -7.21 8.44 -5.85
C THR A 295 -7.47 7.34 -6.88
N ILE A 296 -6.42 6.54 -7.20
CA ILE A 296 -6.56 5.36 -8.07
C ILE A 296 -7.41 4.31 -7.38
N LEU A 297 -7.14 4.08 -6.09
CA LEU A 297 -7.81 3.07 -5.29
C LEU A 297 -9.31 3.28 -5.30
N SER A 298 -9.79 4.46 -4.86
CA SER A 298 -11.23 4.74 -4.78
C SER A 298 -11.90 4.75 -6.17
N GLN A 299 -11.20 5.21 -7.21
CA GLN A 299 -11.72 5.12 -8.57
C GLN A 299 -11.86 3.66 -9.03
N ALA A 300 -10.83 2.84 -8.82
CA ALA A 300 -10.84 1.43 -9.19
C ALA A 300 -11.87 0.64 -8.36
N ALA A 301 -11.95 0.89 -7.06
CA ALA A 301 -12.95 0.28 -6.18
C ALA A 301 -14.38 0.59 -6.65
N GLY A 302 -14.66 1.85 -6.98
CA GLY A 302 -15.95 2.24 -7.54
C GLY A 302 -16.25 1.63 -8.93
N GLU A 303 -15.24 1.47 -9.79
CA GLU A 303 -15.40 0.80 -11.09
C GLU A 303 -15.60 -0.72 -10.91
N ILE A 304 -14.83 -1.36 -10.03
CA ILE A 304 -14.98 -2.78 -9.69
C ILE A 304 -16.37 -3.06 -9.12
N ALA A 305 -16.83 -2.27 -8.16
CA ALA A 305 -18.17 -2.41 -7.56
C ALA A 305 -19.28 -2.29 -8.61
N LYS A 306 -19.21 -1.27 -9.48
CA LYS A 306 -20.18 -1.07 -10.57
C LYS A 306 -20.14 -2.16 -11.61
N ALA A 307 -18.95 -2.69 -11.93
CA ALA A 307 -18.78 -3.67 -12.97
C ALA A 307 -19.11 -5.09 -12.51
N SER A 308 -18.86 -5.44 -11.25
CA SER A 308 -19.12 -6.79 -10.72
C SER A 308 -20.43 -6.89 -9.94
N GLY A 309 -21.00 -5.79 -9.48
CA GLY A 309 -22.12 -5.80 -8.54
C GLY A 309 -21.73 -6.25 -7.12
N LEU A 310 -20.46 -6.55 -6.88
CA LEU A 310 -19.96 -6.94 -5.57
C LEU A 310 -19.67 -5.73 -4.70
N GLU A 311 -19.83 -5.91 -3.41
CA GLU A 311 -19.39 -4.92 -2.41
C GLU A 311 -17.86 -4.91 -2.33
N VAL A 312 -17.24 -3.75 -2.50
CA VAL A 312 -15.80 -3.54 -2.38
C VAL A 312 -15.49 -2.84 -1.06
N MET A 313 -14.66 -3.48 -0.24
CA MET A 313 -14.19 -2.89 1.01
C MET A 313 -12.87 -2.14 0.76
N GLU A 314 -12.88 -0.81 0.92
CA GLU A 314 -11.67 0.00 0.79
C GLU A 314 -10.91 0.05 2.11
N HIS A 315 -9.61 -0.33 2.09
CA HIS A 315 -8.72 -0.27 3.25
C HIS A 315 -7.51 0.63 3.00
N HIS A 316 -7.58 1.84 3.54
CA HIS A 316 -6.51 2.84 3.48
C HIS A 316 -6.63 3.83 4.64
N SER A 317 -5.73 4.82 4.72
CA SER A 317 -5.71 5.79 5.84
C SER A 317 -6.98 6.64 5.99
N LEU A 318 -7.78 6.78 4.92
CA LEU A 318 -9.02 7.57 4.88
C LEU A 318 -10.30 6.73 4.78
N SER A 319 -10.21 5.39 4.76
CA SER A 319 -11.35 4.49 4.47
C SER A 319 -12.55 4.65 5.42
N MET A 320 -12.36 5.21 6.60
CA MET A 320 -13.41 5.38 7.58
C MET A 320 -14.20 6.71 7.43
N THR A 321 -13.98 7.45 6.36
CA THR A 321 -14.78 8.64 6.03
C THR A 321 -16.05 8.31 5.25
N GLU A 322 -16.21 7.07 4.77
CA GLU A 322 -17.37 6.63 4.02
C GLU A 322 -18.64 6.48 4.88
N ASP A 323 -19.80 6.53 4.23
CA ASP A 323 -21.15 6.49 4.83
C ASP A 323 -21.58 5.08 5.28
N ARG A 324 -20.68 4.34 5.93
CA ARG A 324 -20.95 3.02 6.50
C ARG A 324 -21.14 3.09 8.00
N GLU A 325 -22.03 2.26 8.53
CA GLU A 325 -22.04 1.97 9.97
C GLU A 325 -20.82 1.11 10.31
N TRP A 326 -19.89 1.70 11.06
CA TRP A 326 -18.68 1.04 11.52
C TRP A 326 -18.84 0.65 12.99
N ASP A 327 -18.87 -0.65 13.26
CA ASP A 327 -18.72 -1.22 14.59
C ASP A 327 -17.33 -1.89 14.73
N ASP A 328 -17.03 -2.41 15.92
CA ASP A 328 -15.76 -3.09 16.17
C ASP A 328 -15.57 -4.31 15.27
N LYS A 329 -16.67 -4.97 14.87
CA LYS A 329 -16.67 -6.13 13.97
C LYS A 329 -16.30 -5.73 12.55
N ALA A 330 -16.93 -4.69 12.03
CA ALA A 330 -16.62 -4.16 10.69
C ALA A 330 -15.16 -3.71 10.58
N ILE A 331 -14.61 -3.10 11.63
CA ILE A 331 -13.19 -2.71 11.66
C ILE A 331 -12.28 -3.93 11.68
N LEU A 332 -12.61 -4.96 12.45
CA LEU A 332 -11.80 -6.18 12.47
C LEU A 332 -11.78 -6.87 11.11
N LEU A 333 -12.92 -6.93 10.41
CA LEU A 333 -13.01 -7.44 9.04
C LEU A 333 -12.17 -6.60 8.07
N LEU A 334 -12.20 -5.27 8.22
CA LEU A 334 -11.39 -4.35 7.42
C LEU A 334 -9.89 -4.57 7.64
N GLU A 335 -9.44 -4.56 8.89
CA GLU A 335 -8.01 -4.69 9.24
C GLU A 335 -7.44 -6.07 8.88
N SER A 336 -8.27 -7.09 8.82
CA SER A 336 -7.90 -8.46 8.45
C SER A 336 -8.19 -8.81 6.99
N TRP A 337 -8.70 -7.88 6.20
CA TRP A 337 -9.09 -8.09 4.80
C TRP A 337 -10.08 -9.25 4.59
N GLN A 338 -11.01 -9.41 5.52
CA GLN A 338 -12.00 -10.48 5.48
C GLN A 338 -13.30 -10.03 4.81
N SER A 339 -13.20 -9.63 3.53
CA SER A 339 -14.32 -9.29 2.65
C SER A 339 -14.12 -9.98 1.28
N PRO A 340 -15.18 -10.32 0.54
CA PRO A 340 -15.07 -10.91 -0.81
C PRO A 340 -14.17 -10.11 -1.75
N VAL A 341 -14.28 -8.79 -1.74
CA VAL A 341 -13.41 -7.91 -2.51
C VAL A 341 -12.85 -6.82 -1.58
N VAL A 342 -11.53 -6.71 -1.57
CA VAL A 342 -10.79 -5.69 -0.80
C VAL A 342 -9.97 -4.85 -1.76
N ALA A 343 -10.12 -3.54 -1.69
CA ALA A 343 -9.25 -2.58 -2.37
C ALA A 343 -8.31 -1.93 -1.35
N THR A 344 -7.01 -1.95 -1.59
CA THR A 344 -6.00 -1.47 -0.64
C THR A 344 -4.79 -0.83 -1.32
N THR A 345 -3.87 -0.28 -0.53
CA THR A 345 -2.67 0.39 -1.04
C THR A 345 -1.40 -0.46 -0.86
N PHE A 346 -0.35 -0.17 -1.65
CA PHE A 346 0.98 -0.77 -1.44
C PHE A 346 1.49 -0.59 -0.01
N ASN A 347 1.24 0.56 0.62
CA ASN A 347 1.62 0.77 2.02
C ASN A 347 0.99 -0.27 2.97
N GLN A 348 -0.26 -0.63 2.76
CA GLN A 348 -0.93 -1.64 3.59
C GLN A 348 -0.41 -3.04 3.28
N MET A 349 -0.10 -3.34 2.02
CA MET A 349 0.51 -4.61 1.63
C MET A 349 1.93 -4.76 2.19
N PHE A 350 2.74 -3.70 2.16
CA PHE A 350 4.06 -3.70 2.79
C PHE A 350 3.96 -3.88 4.31
N ARG A 351 2.99 -3.24 4.97
CA ARG A 351 2.72 -3.48 6.40
C ARG A 351 2.28 -4.91 6.70
N ALA A 352 1.60 -5.59 5.77
CA ALA A 352 1.30 -7.01 5.92
C ALA A 352 2.59 -7.85 5.87
N PHE A 353 3.43 -7.65 4.85
CA PHE A 353 4.65 -8.43 4.65
C PHE A 353 5.78 -8.08 5.61
N PHE A 354 5.94 -6.81 5.97
CA PHE A 354 7.04 -6.27 6.77
C PHE A 354 6.52 -5.59 8.04
N ALA A 355 5.61 -6.26 8.72
CA ALA A 355 4.90 -5.74 9.88
C ALA A 355 5.84 -5.30 11.01
N GLN A 356 5.55 -4.16 11.63
CA GLN A 356 6.20 -3.72 12.86
C GLN A 356 5.44 -4.18 14.11
N ARG A 357 4.13 -4.29 13.99
CA ARG A 357 3.23 -4.66 15.08
C ARG A 357 2.42 -5.89 14.70
N ALA A 358 2.14 -6.69 15.68
CA ALA A 358 1.34 -7.91 15.55
C ALA A 358 0.00 -7.67 14.84
N GLN A 359 -0.69 -6.57 15.15
CA GLN A 359 -1.95 -6.22 14.50
C GLN A 359 -1.83 -6.04 12.97
N GLU A 360 -0.68 -5.61 12.48
CA GLU A 360 -0.46 -5.40 11.04
C GLU A 360 -0.41 -6.73 10.29
N THR A 361 -0.03 -7.84 10.96
CA THR A 361 0.01 -9.17 10.37
C THR A 361 -1.38 -9.74 10.06
N LEU A 362 -2.47 -9.21 10.65
CA LEU A 362 -3.84 -9.65 10.36
C LEU A 362 -4.16 -9.63 8.86
N ARG A 363 -3.54 -8.71 8.10
CA ARG A 363 -3.72 -8.60 6.65
C ARG A 363 -3.16 -9.78 5.88
N LEU A 364 -2.14 -10.48 6.41
CA LEU A 364 -1.62 -11.71 5.80
C LEU A 364 -2.71 -12.78 5.71
N ALA A 365 -3.55 -12.87 6.75
CA ALA A 365 -4.69 -13.80 6.72
C ALA A 365 -5.69 -13.48 5.59
N GLY A 366 -5.74 -12.23 5.12
CA GLY A 366 -6.53 -11.82 3.97
C GLY A 366 -5.94 -12.24 2.63
N LEU A 367 -4.66 -12.59 2.57
CA LEU A 367 -4.01 -13.12 1.36
C LEU A 367 -4.19 -14.63 1.20
N GLU A 368 -4.55 -15.35 2.27
CA GLU A 368 -4.83 -16.79 2.18
C GLU A 368 -5.98 -17.05 1.20
N ASN A 369 -5.75 -18.00 0.30
CA ASN A 369 -6.72 -18.44 -0.70
C ASN A 369 -7.36 -17.30 -1.50
N SER A 370 -6.54 -16.33 -1.95
CA SER A 370 -6.99 -15.12 -2.63
C SER A 370 -6.42 -14.97 -4.04
N VAL A 371 -7.07 -14.12 -4.85
CA VAL A 371 -6.50 -13.54 -6.06
C VAL A 371 -6.07 -12.11 -5.74
N VAL A 372 -4.81 -11.79 -5.94
CA VAL A 372 -4.24 -10.46 -5.64
C VAL A 372 -3.90 -9.74 -6.94
N ILE A 373 -4.64 -8.69 -7.26
CA ILE A 373 -4.36 -7.80 -8.39
C ILE A 373 -3.39 -6.72 -7.91
N VAL A 374 -2.19 -6.67 -8.49
CA VAL A 374 -1.15 -5.71 -8.15
C VAL A 374 -1.05 -4.69 -9.28
N ASP A 375 -1.73 -3.53 -9.12
CA ASP A 375 -1.84 -2.51 -10.17
C ASP A 375 -0.71 -1.48 -10.11
N GLU A 376 -0.08 -1.22 -11.25
CA GLU A 376 1.05 -0.30 -11.44
C GLU A 376 2.22 -0.55 -10.45
N PRO A 377 2.77 -1.78 -10.36
CA PRO A 377 3.78 -2.17 -9.39
C PRO A 377 5.14 -1.44 -9.56
N GLN A 378 5.41 -0.83 -10.72
CA GLN A 378 6.64 -0.07 -10.98
C GLN A 378 6.80 1.18 -10.11
N ILE A 379 5.81 1.51 -9.29
CA ILE A 379 5.91 2.60 -8.31
C ILE A 379 6.70 2.21 -7.07
N VAL A 380 6.83 0.91 -6.82
CA VAL A 380 7.62 0.39 -5.70
C VAL A 380 9.08 0.77 -5.89
N ASP A 381 9.69 1.31 -4.84
CA ASP A 381 11.09 1.71 -4.85
C ASP A 381 12.02 0.55 -5.27
N ASP A 382 12.96 0.85 -6.17
CA ASP A 382 13.86 -0.13 -6.76
C ASP A 382 14.66 -0.91 -5.68
N SER A 383 14.98 -0.28 -4.56
CA SER A 383 15.72 -0.90 -3.47
C SER A 383 14.95 -2.01 -2.74
N VAL A 384 13.61 -1.94 -2.70
CA VAL A 384 12.74 -2.94 -2.06
C VAL A 384 11.98 -3.80 -3.07
N TRP A 385 12.11 -3.53 -4.36
CA TRP A 385 11.39 -4.25 -5.42
C TRP A 385 11.67 -5.76 -5.39
N GLN A 386 12.93 -6.16 -5.42
CA GLN A 386 13.29 -7.57 -5.43
C GLN A 386 12.89 -8.31 -4.14
N PRO A 387 13.13 -7.77 -2.93
CA PRO A 387 12.58 -8.34 -1.70
C PRO A 387 11.06 -8.46 -1.68
N PHE A 388 10.35 -7.47 -2.21
CA PHE A 388 8.88 -7.51 -2.32
C PHE A 388 8.40 -8.65 -3.21
N LEU A 389 9.05 -8.86 -4.36
CA LEU A 389 8.78 -9.98 -5.25
C LEU A 389 9.06 -11.33 -4.59
N ALA A 390 10.13 -11.43 -3.80
CA ALA A 390 10.42 -12.64 -3.04
C ALA A 390 9.32 -12.96 -2.02
N MET A 391 8.77 -11.95 -1.35
CA MET A 391 7.62 -12.13 -0.45
C MET A 391 6.36 -12.55 -1.20
N ILE A 392 6.10 -12.00 -2.39
CA ILE A 392 5.00 -12.43 -3.27
C ILE A 392 5.16 -13.90 -3.67
N GLN A 393 6.35 -14.31 -4.10
CA GLN A 393 6.63 -15.71 -4.45
C GLN A 393 6.38 -16.66 -3.28
N GLY A 394 6.81 -16.27 -2.08
CA GLY A 394 6.56 -17.04 -0.86
C GLY A 394 5.07 -17.10 -0.51
N ALA A 395 4.34 -15.99 -0.61
CA ALA A 395 2.91 -15.94 -0.34
C ALA A 395 2.10 -16.77 -1.37
N ALA A 396 2.51 -16.78 -2.64
CA ALA A 396 1.88 -17.62 -3.65
C ALA A 396 1.96 -19.11 -3.30
N ARG A 397 3.12 -19.56 -2.83
CA ARG A 397 3.35 -20.96 -2.44
C ARG A 397 2.67 -21.36 -1.13
N GLU A 398 2.81 -20.53 -0.10
CA GLU A 398 2.47 -20.91 1.27
C GLU A 398 1.04 -20.51 1.67
N MET A 399 0.45 -19.51 1.00
CA MET A 399 -0.88 -19.00 1.30
C MET A 399 -1.91 -19.36 0.24
N ASN A 400 -1.56 -20.17 -0.76
CA ASN A 400 -2.42 -20.43 -1.92
C ASN A 400 -2.97 -19.15 -2.54
N ALA A 401 -2.11 -18.11 -2.65
CA ALA A 401 -2.47 -16.83 -3.26
C ALA A 401 -2.07 -16.81 -4.74
N THR A 402 -2.91 -16.26 -5.61
CA THR A 402 -2.57 -16.07 -7.02
C THR A 402 -2.37 -14.59 -7.29
N PHE A 403 -1.24 -14.20 -7.86
CA PHE A 403 -0.92 -12.80 -8.12
C PHE A 403 -1.04 -12.45 -9.60
N LEU A 404 -1.73 -11.35 -9.87
CA LEU A 404 -1.90 -10.77 -11.21
C LEU A 404 -1.29 -9.36 -11.24
N PHE A 405 -0.11 -9.22 -11.83
CA PHE A 405 0.52 -7.91 -12.05
C PHE A 405 -0.14 -7.20 -13.23
N VAL A 406 -0.57 -5.96 -13.03
CA VAL A 406 -1.28 -5.15 -14.02
C VAL A 406 -0.53 -3.85 -14.23
N THR A 407 0.00 -3.62 -15.42
CA THR A 407 0.83 -2.42 -15.67
C THR A 407 0.98 -2.12 -17.15
N ALA A 408 1.40 -0.90 -17.47
CA ALA A 408 1.92 -0.55 -18.78
C ALA A 408 3.45 -0.76 -18.87
N THR A 409 4.14 -0.66 -17.72
CA THR A 409 5.60 -0.71 -17.63
C THR A 409 6.00 -1.64 -16.49
N LEU A 410 6.65 -2.76 -16.81
CA LEU A 410 6.99 -3.79 -15.83
C LEU A 410 8.50 -3.81 -15.56
N PRO A 411 8.96 -3.52 -14.33
CA PRO A 411 10.35 -3.71 -13.96
C PRO A 411 10.75 -5.19 -13.99
N PRO A 412 12.07 -5.50 -14.09
CA PRO A 412 12.55 -6.87 -14.08
C PRO A 412 12.09 -7.64 -12.83
N LEU A 413 11.58 -8.84 -13.07
CA LEU A 413 11.00 -9.67 -12.02
C LEU A 413 12.04 -10.55 -11.34
N ARG A 414 13.20 -10.77 -11.98
CA ARG A 414 14.33 -11.53 -11.41
C ARG A 414 15.36 -10.58 -10.79
N PRO A 415 16.04 -11.01 -9.71
CA PRO A 415 16.02 -12.34 -9.08
C PRO A 415 14.89 -12.59 -8.07
N GLY A 416 14.04 -11.61 -7.77
CA GLY A 416 12.99 -11.74 -6.74
C GLY A 416 11.98 -12.85 -7.03
N LEU A 417 11.51 -12.97 -8.27
CA LEU A 417 10.73 -14.14 -8.71
C LEU A 417 11.65 -15.17 -9.36
N LYS A 418 11.57 -16.40 -8.90
CA LYS A 418 12.26 -17.57 -9.51
C LYS A 418 11.49 -18.12 -10.69
N GLU A 419 10.17 -18.17 -10.57
CA GLU A 419 9.26 -18.62 -11.61
C GLU A 419 8.93 -17.46 -12.54
N SER A 420 8.86 -17.73 -13.83
CA SER A 420 8.44 -16.73 -14.80
C SER A 420 6.92 -16.66 -14.80
N PRO A 421 6.32 -15.48 -14.64
CA PRO A 421 4.87 -15.35 -14.68
C PRO A 421 4.34 -15.60 -16.08
N ILE A 422 3.07 -15.98 -16.15
CA ILE A 422 2.34 -16.20 -17.40
C ILE A 422 1.85 -14.86 -17.94
N HIS A 423 2.23 -14.51 -19.16
CA HIS A 423 1.82 -13.28 -19.82
C HIS A 423 0.45 -13.43 -20.48
N LEU A 424 -0.52 -12.64 -20.03
CA LEU A 424 -1.91 -12.68 -20.53
C LEU A 424 -2.17 -11.72 -21.68
N ALA A 425 -1.38 -10.66 -21.81
CA ALA A 425 -1.52 -9.71 -22.93
C ALA A 425 -1.17 -10.38 -24.27
N PRO A 426 -1.97 -10.14 -25.33
CA PRO A 426 -1.68 -10.67 -26.65
C PRO A 426 -0.37 -10.06 -27.21
N PRO A 427 0.57 -10.86 -27.75
CA PRO A 427 1.84 -10.36 -28.25
C PRO A 427 1.69 -9.57 -29.57
N ASP A 428 0.65 -9.87 -30.37
CA ASP A 428 0.52 -9.40 -31.75
C ASP A 428 -0.46 -8.23 -31.92
N ILE A 429 -0.95 -7.64 -30.82
CA ILE A 429 -1.86 -6.52 -30.93
C ILE A 429 -1.08 -5.23 -31.12
N ARG A 430 -1.22 -4.64 -32.31
CA ARG A 430 -0.79 -3.27 -32.56
C ARG A 430 -1.84 -2.29 -32.05
N TYR A 431 -1.39 -1.32 -31.28
CA TYR A 431 -2.21 -0.25 -30.74
C TYR A 431 -2.07 0.99 -31.63
N PRO A 432 -3.15 1.73 -31.93
CA PRO A 432 -3.02 2.99 -32.61
C PRO A 432 -2.28 4.00 -31.73
N ASP A 433 -1.38 4.74 -32.32
CA ASP A 433 -0.67 5.82 -31.63
C ASP A 433 -1.63 6.97 -31.32
N ARG A 434 -1.92 7.16 -30.05
CA ARG A 434 -2.83 8.23 -29.56
C ARG A 434 -2.10 9.54 -29.36
N TYR A 435 -0.79 9.49 -29.25
CA TYR A 435 0.07 10.65 -29.03
C TYR A 435 1.45 10.45 -29.65
N ARG A 436 2.13 11.59 -29.83
CA ARG A 436 3.56 11.66 -30.16
C ARG A 436 4.30 12.28 -28.99
N ALA A 437 5.52 11.83 -28.72
CA ALA A 437 6.40 12.45 -27.76
C ALA A 437 7.52 13.19 -28.47
N ARG A 438 7.72 14.46 -28.10
CA ARG A 438 8.82 15.29 -28.59
C ARG A 438 9.77 15.59 -27.44
N VAL A 439 11.05 15.33 -27.65
CA VAL A 439 12.10 15.61 -26.68
C VAL A 439 12.80 16.90 -27.08
N VAL A 440 12.75 17.90 -26.19
CA VAL A 440 13.41 19.20 -26.40
C VAL A 440 14.87 19.09 -25.99
N ALA A 441 15.78 19.46 -26.87
CA ALA A 441 17.22 19.35 -26.63
C ALA A 441 17.72 20.42 -25.66
N GLU A 442 17.24 21.65 -25.80
CA GLU A 442 17.65 22.74 -24.93
C GLU A 442 16.88 22.80 -23.63
N PRO A 443 17.54 23.04 -22.51
CA PRO A 443 16.85 23.17 -21.23
C PRO A 443 16.08 24.48 -21.15
N TRP A 444 14.98 24.50 -20.38
CA TRP A 444 14.21 25.68 -20.05
C TRP A 444 14.21 25.98 -18.56
N ASP A 445 14.26 27.26 -18.21
CA ASP A 445 13.90 27.75 -16.88
C ASP A 445 12.40 28.10 -16.80
N GLU A 446 11.95 28.58 -15.62
CA GLU A 446 10.56 28.96 -15.38
C GLU A 446 10.06 30.06 -16.31
N LYS A 447 10.92 31.03 -16.68
CA LYS A 447 10.58 32.17 -17.56
C LYS A 447 10.50 31.74 -19.01
N GLN A 448 11.54 31.03 -19.50
CA GLN A 448 11.58 30.51 -20.86
C GLN A 448 10.44 29.57 -21.16
N LEU A 449 10.08 28.68 -20.18
CA LEU A 449 8.92 27.81 -20.31
C LEU A 449 7.62 28.62 -20.38
N ALA A 450 7.42 29.59 -19.50
CA ALA A 450 6.23 30.44 -19.50
C ALA A 450 6.11 31.25 -20.81
N ASP A 451 7.20 31.84 -21.29
CA ASP A 451 7.24 32.57 -22.59
C ASP A 451 6.90 31.64 -23.76
N HIS A 452 7.46 30.43 -23.77
CA HIS A 452 7.15 29.44 -24.80
C HIS A 452 5.67 29.08 -24.82
N LEU A 453 5.09 28.78 -23.62
CA LEU A 453 3.69 28.38 -23.51
C LEU A 453 2.74 29.50 -23.95
N VAL A 454 2.92 30.72 -23.45
CA VAL A 454 2.09 31.85 -23.82
C VAL A 454 2.25 32.23 -25.30
N GLY A 455 3.45 32.09 -25.86
CA GLY A 455 3.74 32.44 -27.27
C GLY A 455 3.29 31.36 -28.27
N ARG A 456 3.35 30.08 -27.92
CA ARG A 456 3.13 28.96 -28.85
C ARG A 456 1.85 28.16 -28.62
N GLU A 457 1.32 28.18 -27.41
CA GLU A 457 0.18 27.31 -27.01
C GLU A 457 -1.12 28.10 -26.81
N ARG A 458 -1.19 29.34 -27.25
CA ARG A 458 -2.36 30.20 -27.08
C ARG A 458 -3.66 29.57 -27.54
N ASP A 459 -3.63 28.74 -28.57
CA ASP A 459 -4.83 28.09 -29.12
C ASP A 459 -5.10 26.71 -28.48
N THR A 460 -4.18 26.19 -27.67
CA THR A 460 -4.35 24.91 -27.00
C THR A 460 -5.36 25.06 -25.86
N ARG A 461 -6.50 24.37 -25.99
CA ARG A 461 -7.59 24.44 -25.01
C ARG A 461 -7.27 23.77 -23.70
N HIS A 462 -6.73 22.54 -23.77
CA HIS A 462 -6.47 21.69 -22.62
C HIS A 462 -4.99 21.34 -22.56
N LEU A 463 -4.26 21.98 -21.66
CA LEU A 463 -2.82 21.84 -21.49
C LEU A 463 -2.46 21.49 -20.05
N ALA A 464 -1.53 20.56 -19.85
CA ALA A 464 -0.92 20.32 -18.56
C ALA A 464 0.59 20.52 -18.60
N VAL A 465 1.13 21.10 -17.54
CA VAL A 465 2.57 21.24 -17.29
C VAL A 465 2.90 20.46 -16.02
N ILE A 466 3.72 19.42 -16.14
CA ILE A 466 4.07 18.54 -15.04
C ILE A 466 5.54 18.75 -14.68
N LEU A 467 5.81 19.28 -13.50
CA LEU A 467 7.15 19.53 -12.98
C LEU A 467 7.54 18.44 -11.97
N ASN A 468 8.84 18.33 -11.67
CA ASN A 468 9.34 17.31 -10.76
C ASN A 468 9.16 17.71 -9.29
N THR A 469 9.31 18.98 -8.95
CA THR A 469 9.16 19.48 -7.56
C THR A 469 8.00 20.45 -7.42
N ILE A 470 7.49 20.57 -6.21
CA ILE A 470 6.43 21.54 -5.89
C ILE A 470 6.95 22.98 -6.06
N GLY A 471 8.22 23.23 -5.70
CA GLY A 471 8.84 24.54 -5.88
C GLY A 471 8.94 24.98 -7.33
N ASP A 472 9.30 24.05 -8.24
CA ASP A 472 9.33 24.35 -9.68
C ASP A 472 7.92 24.62 -10.22
N ALA A 473 6.95 23.80 -9.81
CA ALA A 473 5.56 23.99 -10.22
C ALA A 473 5.01 25.34 -9.74
N ALA A 474 5.36 25.76 -8.52
CA ALA A 474 4.97 27.06 -7.97
C ALA A 474 5.59 28.24 -8.75
N ARG A 475 6.87 28.14 -9.14
CA ARG A 475 7.57 29.16 -9.95
C ARG A 475 6.93 29.28 -11.33
N VAL A 476 6.75 28.17 -12.02
CA VAL A 476 6.11 28.15 -13.35
C VAL A 476 4.66 28.65 -13.27
N TYR A 477 3.90 28.26 -12.22
CA TYR A 477 2.54 28.75 -12.03
C TYR A 477 2.51 30.28 -11.87
N ARG A 478 3.43 30.86 -11.09
CA ARG A 478 3.53 32.30 -10.87
C ARG A 478 3.86 33.03 -12.18
N GLU A 479 4.90 32.60 -12.89
CA GLU A 479 5.29 33.18 -14.17
C GLU A 479 4.18 33.13 -15.22
N LEU A 480 3.47 32.00 -15.32
CA LEU A 480 2.30 31.87 -16.21
C LEU A 480 1.14 32.78 -15.78
N SER A 481 0.86 32.85 -14.48
CA SER A 481 -0.23 33.69 -13.96
C SER A 481 -0.01 35.18 -14.24
N GLU A 482 1.23 35.65 -14.19
CA GLU A 482 1.60 37.04 -14.53
C GLU A 482 1.45 37.29 -16.03
N ARG A 483 2.06 36.43 -16.90
CA ARG A 483 2.02 36.63 -18.35
C ARG A 483 0.65 36.48 -18.97
N LEU A 484 -0.19 35.61 -18.44
CA LEU A 484 -1.56 35.44 -18.91
C LEU A 484 -2.40 36.69 -18.65
N LYS A 485 -2.24 37.35 -17.50
CA LYS A 485 -2.93 38.63 -17.19
C LYS A 485 -2.55 39.78 -18.18
N ASP A 486 -1.31 39.75 -18.65
CA ASP A 486 -0.80 40.78 -19.58
C ASP A 486 -1.18 40.51 -21.04
N ALA A 487 -1.67 39.33 -21.36
CA ALA A 487 -1.79 38.84 -22.75
C ALA A 487 -3.13 39.11 -23.44
N GLY A 488 -4.16 39.65 -22.77
CA GLY A 488 -5.43 40.00 -23.42
C GLY A 488 -6.66 40.03 -22.53
N PRO A 489 -7.88 40.17 -23.10
CA PRO A 489 -9.12 40.25 -22.31
C PRO A 489 -9.41 38.95 -21.58
N ALA A 490 -9.92 39.06 -20.34
CA ALA A 490 -10.15 37.97 -19.40
C ALA A 490 -11.03 36.81 -19.92
N ASP A 491 -11.92 37.07 -20.87
CA ASP A 491 -12.83 36.05 -21.43
C ASP A 491 -12.16 35.06 -22.39
N SER A 492 -10.94 35.38 -22.88
CA SER A 492 -10.16 34.50 -23.76
C SER A 492 -9.07 33.68 -23.06
N GLU A 493 -8.81 33.96 -21.80
CA GLU A 493 -7.73 33.31 -21.04
C GLU A 493 -8.12 31.88 -20.60
N PRO A 494 -7.14 30.94 -20.61
CA PRO A 494 -7.38 29.64 -19.99
C PRO A 494 -7.48 29.78 -18.48
N ARG A 495 -8.39 29.05 -17.85
CA ARG A 495 -8.36 28.89 -16.40
C ARG A 495 -7.08 28.20 -15.99
N LEU A 496 -6.24 28.87 -15.23
CA LEU A 496 -5.00 28.30 -14.71
C LEU A 496 -5.29 27.61 -13.35
N LEU A 497 -4.98 26.30 -13.25
CA LEU A 497 -5.09 25.53 -12.02
C LEU A 497 -3.74 25.05 -11.54
N HIS A 498 -3.56 25.01 -10.21
CA HIS A 498 -2.40 24.42 -9.55
C HIS A 498 -2.81 23.20 -8.73
N LEU A 499 -2.03 22.10 -8.81
CA LEU A 499 -2.28 20.86 -8.06
C LEU A 499 -0.98 20.18 -7.64
N HIS A 500 -0.77 19.99 -6.32
CA HIS A 500 0.46 19.41 -5.78
C HIS A 500 0.29 18.80 -4.37
N GLY A 501 1.37 18.18 -3.85
CA GLY A 501 1.38 17.47 -2.57
C GLY A 501 1.15 18.30 -1.31
N LEU A 502 1.51 19.61 -1.31
CA LEU A 502 1.35 20.52 -0.17
C LEU A 502 -0.02 21.21 -0.11
N MET A 503 -1.05 20.54 -0.61
CA MET A 503 -2.46 20.85 -0.40
C MET A 503 -3.08 19.80 0.52
N THR A 504 -4.08 20.18 1.32
CA THR A 504 -4.87 19.21 2.09
C THR A 504 -5.60 18.23 1.17
N PRO A 505 -5.94 17.01 1.62
CA PRO A 505 -6.76 16.09 0.83
C PRO A 505 -8.07 16.70 0.32
N LEU A 506 -8.76 17.47 1.17
CA LEU A 506 -9.96 18.23 0.79
C LEU A 506 -9.69 19.20 -0.36
N HIS A 507 -8.61 19.98 -0.30
CA HIS A 507 -8.24 20.94 -1.34
C HIS A 507 -7.88 20.23 -2.66
N LYS A 508 -7.11 19.13 -2.61
CA LYS A 508 -6.80 18.34 -3.81
C LYS A 508 -8.07 17.81 -4.47
N ARG A 509 -9.02 17.28 -3.68
CA ARG A 509 -10.30 16.78 -4.18
C ARG A 509 -11.09 17.89 -4.89
N LEU A 510 -11.11 19.11 -4.33
CA LEU A 510 -11.74 20.28 -4.94
C LEU A 510 -11.11 20.61 -6.31
N ARG A 511 -9.77 20.65 -6.39
CA ARG A 511 -9.06 20.99 -7.63
C ARG A 511 -9.22 19.92 -8.72
N ILE A 512 -9.21 18.67 -8.33
CA ILE A 512 -9.43 17.55 -9.27
C ILE A 512 -10.85 17.61 -9.84
N GLU A 513 -11.85 17.91 -9.01
CA GLU A 513 -13.22 18.01 -9.48
C GLU A 513 -13.42 19.22 -10.40
N GLU A 514 -12.90 20.41 -10.04
CA GLU A 514 -12.89 21.59 -10.91
C GLU A 514 -12.25 21.29 -12.27
N MET A 515 -11.14 20.52 -12.27
CA MET A 515 -10.45 20.10 -13.49
C MET A 515 -11.32 19.20 -14.35
N LYS A 516 -11.97 18.20 -13.78
CA LYS A 516 -12.86 17.26 -14.48
C LYS A 516 -14.08 17.95 -15.08
N GLU A 517 -14.73 18.82 -14.29
CA GLU A 517 -15.91 19.59 -14.73
C GLU A 517 -15.55 20.46 -15.95
N ARG A 518 -14.45 21.20 -15.89
CA ARG A 518 -14.01 22.08 -16.97
C ARG A 518 -13.60 21.34 -18.23
N LEU A 519 -12.82 20.26 -18.08
CA LEU A 519 -12.41 19.41 -19.21
C LEU A 519 -13.63 18.73 -19.86
N GLY A 520 -14.57 18.22 -19.04
CA GLY A 520 -15.81 17.61 -19.52
C GLY A 520 -16.74 18.60 -20.24
N ALA A 521 -16.75 19.86 -19.82
CA ALA A 521 -17.50 20.95 -20.46
C ALA A 521 -16.75 21.55 -21.68
N GLY A 522 -15.57 21.07 -22.03
CA GLY A 522 -14.74 21.62 -23.13
C GLY A 522 -14.23 23.05 -22.87
N GLN A 523 -14.23 23.51 -21.62
CA GLN A 523 -13.75 24.84 -21.24
C GLN A 523 -12.21 24.90 -21.29
N ARG A 524 -11.66 26.04 -21.62
CA ARG A 524 -10.20 26.22 -21.67
C ARG A 524 -9.58 26.07 -20.29
N LEU A 525 -8.60 25.18 -20.19
CA LEU A 525 -7.92 24.84 -18.94
C LEU A 525 -6.44 24.57 -19.15
N TRP A 526 -5.62 25.26 -18.38
CA TRP A 526 -4.20 24.97 -18.22
C TRP A 526 -3.93 24.55 -16.78
N ALA A 527 -3.24 23.42 -16.59
CA ALA A 527 -2.93 22.89 -15.26
C ALA A 527 -1.42 22.83 -15.05
N VAL A 528 -0.93 23.47 -13.99
CA VAL A 528 0.46 23.31 -13.54
C VAL A 528 0.45 22.39 -12.33
N THR A 529 1.21 21.30 -12.40
CA THR A 529 1.12 20.23 -11.40
C THR A 529 2.45 19.50 -11.20
N THR A 530 2.49 18.65 -10.19
CA THR A 530 3.55 17.65 -10.03
C THR A 530 3.06 16.27 -10.52
N GLN A 531 3.77 15.19 -10.22
CA GLN A 531 3.43 13.82 -10.64
C GLN A 531 2.03 13.35 -10.22
N ILE A 532 1.32 14.12 -9.42
CA ILE A 532 0.01 13.75 -8.87
C ILE A 532 -1.06 13.43 -9.93
N ILE A 533 -0.96 13.99 -11.13
CA ILE A 533 -1.88 13.67 -12.23
C ILE A 533 -1.42 12.51 -13.11
N GLU A 534 -0.17 12.06 -13.01
CA GLU A 534 0.36 10.94 -13.81
C GLU A 534 -0.37 9.64 -13.46
N ALA A 535 -0.73 9.50 -12.19
CA ALA A 535 -1.45 8.35 -11.70
C ALA A 535 -2.69 8.79 -10.87
N GLY A 536 -3.82 8.14 -11.04
CA GLY A 536 -5.00 8.28 -10.18
C GLY A 536 -5.98 9.41 -10.50
N VAL A 537 -5.76 10.17 -11.54
CA VAL A 537 -6.73 11.17 -12.00
C VAL A 537 -7.19 10.83 -13.41
N ASP A 538 -8.50 10.65 -13.62
CA ASP A 538 -9.04 10.39 -14.95
C ASP A 538 -9.31 11.70 -15.67
N VAL A 539 -8.25 12.22 -16.30
CA VAL A 539 -8.26 13.44 -17.09
C VAL A 539 -7.54 13.22 -18.42
N SER A 540 -7.93 13.96 -19.43
CA SER A 540 -7.34 13.91 -20.76
C SER A 540 -7.05 15.32 -21.26
N PHE A 541 -5.80 15.55 -21.68
CA PHE A 541 -5.33 16.81 -22.23
C PHE A 541 -5.02 16.67 -23.73
N GLN A 542 -5.06 17.77 -24.46
CA GLN A 542 -4.61 17.82 -25.84
C GLN A 542 -3.08 17.77 -25.88
N LYS A 543 -2.43 18.47 -24.94
CA LYS A 543 -1.00 18.57 -24.85
C LYS A 543 -0.50 18.52 -23.42
N VAL A 544 0.61 17.83 -23.21
CA VAL A 544 1.28 17.74 -21.91
C VAL A 544 2.75 18.15 -22.06
N TYR A 545 3.18 19.10 -21.25
CA TYR A 545 4.58 19.47 -21.06
C TYR A 545 5.11 18.77 -19.82
N ARG A 546 6.15 17.94 -19.96
CA ARG A 546 6.71 17.16 -18.85
C ARG A 546 8.18 17.50 -18.65
N ALA A 547 8.51 18.15 -17.54
CA ALA A 547 9.89 18.27 -17.11
C ALA A 547 10.51 16.87 -16.97
N ARG A 548 11.65 16.61 -17.58
CA ARG A 548 12.28 15.30 -17.70
C ARG A 548 12.31 14.56 -16.35
N PRO A 549 11.60 13.43 -16.23
CA PRO A 549 11.55 12.61 -15.02
C PRO A 549 12.43 11.36 -15.18
N ILE A 550 11.97 10.21 -14.66
CA ILE A 550 12.40 8.86 -15.02
C ILE A 550 11.54 8.31 -16.16
N TYR A 551 12.04 7.33 -16.91
CA TYR A 551 11.40 6.88 -18.16
C TYR A 551 9.97 6.36 -17.97
N SER A 552 9.71 5.60 -16.92
CA SER A 552 8.36 5.10 -16.59
C SER A 552 7.35 6.25 -16.35
N SER A 553 7.79 7.35 -15.75
CA SER A 553 6.97 8.54 -15.52
C SER A 553 6.66 9.29 -16.82
N VAL A 554 7.55 9.26 -17.82
CA VAL A 554 7.23 9.79 -19.17
C VAL A 554 6.03 9.05 -19.75
N ILE A 555 6.01 7.71 -19.67
CA ILE A 555 4.91 6.88 -20.16
C ILE A 555 3.59 7.19 -19.40
N GLN A 556 3.66 7.40 -18.10
CA GLN A 556 2.49 7.72 -17.29
C GLN A 556 1.91 9.10 -17.62
N ALA A 557 2.77 10.10 -17.79
CA ALA A 557 2.39 11.45 -18.22
C ALA A 557 1.80 11.45 -19.63
N ALA A 558 2.44 10.72 -20.56
CA ALA A 558 1.95 10.53 -21.92
C ALA A 558 0.56 9.87 -21.97
N GLY A 559 0.29 8.96 -21.03
CA GLY A 559 -1.03 8.36 -20.86
C GLY A 559 -2.16 9.34 -20.48
N ARG A 560 -1.85 10.62 -20.23
CA ARG A 560 -2.83 11.72 -20.03
C ARG A 560 -3.08 12.53 -21.30
N VAL A 561 -2.36 12.25 -22.37
CA VAL A 561 -2.54 12.88 -23.67
C VAL A 561 -3.53 12.04 -24.48
N ASN A 562 -4.58 12.68 -24.99
CA ASN A 562 -5.60 12.02 -25.83
C ASN A 562 -6.01 10.62 -25.29
N ARG A 563 -6.20 10.54 -23.96
CA ARG A 563 -6.41 9.27 -23.23
C ARG A 563 -7.51 8.40 -23.80
N HIS A 564 -8.56 9.02 -24.28
CA HIS A 564 -9.75 8.33 -24.81
C HIS A 564 -9.71 8.09 -26.32
N GLY A 565 -8.71 8.62 -27.02
CA GLY A 565 -8.59 8.51 -28.47
C GLY A 565 -9.75 9.18 -29.24
N THR A 566 -10.34 10.24 -28.67
CA THR A 566 -11.50 10.94 -29.26
C THR A 566 -11.12 12.09 -30.18
N GLY A 567 -9.85 12.47 -30.22
CA GLY A 567 -9.33 13.48 -31.15
C GLY A 567 -9.04 12.88 -32.53
N GLY A 568 -9.33 13.59 -33.61
CA GLY A 568 -9.01 13.17 -34.99
C GLY A 568 -7.50 13.06 -35.25
N GLU A 569 -6.68 13.80 -34.47
CA GLU A 569 -5.21 13.78 -34.56
C GLU A 569 -4.59 13.29 -33.25
N PRO A 570 -3.39 12.68 -33.29
CA PRO A 570 -2.64 12.32 -32.09
C PRO A 570 -2.35 13.57 -31.24
N GLY A 571 -2.48 13.44 -29.92
CA GLY A 571 -2.04 14.48 -29.00
C GLY A 571 -0.51 14.56 -28.91
N GLU A 572 0.02 15.51 -28.16
CA GLU A 572 1.47 15.69 -28.03
C GLU A 572 1.90 15.72 -26.55
N ILE A 573 2.95 14.96 -26.23
CA ILE A 573 3.72 15.17 -25.01
C ILE A 573 5.08 15.78 -25.36
N VAL A 574 5.44 16.88 -24.69
CA VAL A 574 6.72 17.55 -24.84
C VAL A 574 7.56 17.27 -23.59
N VAL A 575 8.66 16.54 -23.77
CA VAL A 575 9.62 16.25 -22.68
C VAL A 575 10.78 17.21 -22.78
N PHE A 576 11.05 17.97 -21.72
CA PHE A 576 12.07 19.01 -21.68
C PHE A 576 12.92 18.93 -20.41
N SER A 577 14.17 19.34 -20.49
CA SER A 577 15.01 19.53 -19.30
C SER A 577 14.61 20.83 -18.62
N PHE A 578 14.37 20.81 -17.31
CA PHE A 578 14.05 21.98 -16.53
C PHE A 578 15.23 22.33 -15.61
N LEU A 579 15.74 23.56 -15.75
CA LEU A 579 16.80 24.11 -14.93
C LEU A 579 16.26 25.28 -14.11
N ARG A 580 16.10 25.11 -12.82
CA ARG A 580 15.65 26.16 -11.91
C ARG A 580 16.63 27.33 -11.97
N GLY A 581 16.14 28.54 -12.27
CA GLY A 581 16.98 29.74 -12.41
C GLY A 581 18.05 29.62 -13.49
N GLY A 582 17.87 28.68 -14.44
CA GLY A 582 18.83 28.44 -15.53
C GLY A 582 20.02 27.55 -15.21
N GLU A 583 20.19 27.12 -13.94
CA GLU A 583 21.42 26.43 -13.50
C GLU A 583 21.16 25.06 -12.81
N GLN A 584 20.08 24.92 -12.02
CA GLN A 584 19.90 23.75 -11.15
C GLN A 584 18.94 22.72 -11.72
N ASP A 585 19.41 21.51 -11.97
CA ASP A 585 18.58 20.36 -12.28
C ASP A 585 17.90 19.84 -11.00
N SER A 586 16.64 20.24 -10.79
CA SER A 586 15.85 19.84 -9.60
C SER A 586 15.38 18.37 -9.64
N ARG A 587 15.54 17.69 -10.77
CA ARG A 587 15.22 16.27 -10.94
C ARG A 587 15.96 15.39 -9.92
N VAL A 588 17.21 15.76 -9.59
CA VAL A 588 18.06 14.99 -8.66
C VAL A 588 17.50 14.91 -7.25
N TRP A 589 16.66 15.83 -6.83
CA TRP A 589 16.05 15.83 -5.49
C TRP A 589 14.86 14.87 -5.38
N VAL A 590 14.23 14.54 -6.51
CA VAL A 590 13.08 13.62 -6.55
C VAL A 590 13.50 12.21 -6.93
N TYR A 591 14.38 12.10 -7.90
CA TYR A 591 14.89 10.82 -8.39
C TYR A 591 16.36 10.69 -8.00
N GLN A 592 16.61 10.23 -6.75
CA GLN A 592 17.97 10.21 -6.20
C GLN A 592 18.87 9.15 -6.87
N ASN A 593 18.27 8.05 -7.36
CA ASN A 593 19.03 7.02 -8.07
C ASN A 593 19.60 7.54 -9.40
N ALA A 594 20.93 7.75 -9.45
CA ALA A 594 21.63 8.26 -10.62
C ALA A 594 21.51 7.32 -11.83
N ILE A 595 21.52 6.00 -11.61
CA ILE A 595 21.42 5.01 -12.69
C ILE A 595 20.12 5.20 -13.47
N VAL A 596 19.02 5.35 -12.75
CA VAL A 596 17.68 5.52 -13.35
C VAL A 596 17.60 6.82 -14.16
N ARG A 597 18.23 7.91 -13.67
CA ARG A 597 18.28 9.19 -14.41
C ARG A 597 19.13 9.10 -15.68
N GLU A 598 20.34 8.53 -15.57
CA GLU A 598 21.25 8.36 -16.70
C GLU A 598 20.67 7.46 -17.79
N GLU A 599 20.04 6.33 -17.40
CA GLU A 599 19.41 5.45 -18.38
C GLU A 599 18.15 6.07 -19.01
N THR A 600 17.44 6.95 -18.28
CA THR A 600 16.37 7.77 -18.86
C THR A 600 16.92 8.72 -19.92
N ASP A 601 17.99 9.44 -19.61
CA ASP A 601 18.62 10.37 -20.55
C ASP A 601 19.13 9.64 -21.78
N ARG A 602 19.76 8.48 -21.60
CA ARG A 602 20.20 7.62 -22.68
C ARG A 602 19.06 7.14 -23.58
N SER A 603 17.93 6.72 -22.98
CA SER A 603 16.76 6.28 -23.75
C SER A 603 16.18 7.44 -24.57
N LEU A 604 15.92 8.58 -23.93
CA LEU A 604 15.29 9.74 -24.58
C LEU A 604 16.20 10.40 -25.64
N SER A 605 17.52 10.27 -25.55
CA SER A 605 18.46 10.81 -26.53
C SER A 605 18.54 10.03 -27.85
N LYS A 606 17.89 8.85 -27.93
CA LYS A 606 17.90 8.03 -29.16
C LYS A 606 17.13 8.68 -30.30
N ALA A 607 16.09 9.47 -30.02
CA ALA A 607 15.31 10.19 -31.02
C ALA A 607 14.73 11.49 -30.44
N ALA A 608 14.54 12.49 -31.29
CA ALA A 608 13.86 13.74 -30.92
C ALA A 608 12.33 13.60 -30.88
N GLU A 609 11.79 12.67 -31.66
CA GLU A 609 10.37 12.38 -31.73
C GLU A 609 10.16 10.85 -31.59
N TRP A 610 9.08 10.48 -30.91
CA TRP A 610 8.70 9.11 -30.64
C TRP A 610 7.21 8.94 -30.89
N LEU A 611 6.83 7.83 -31.47
CA LEU A 611 5.46 7.37 -31.47
C LEU A 611 5.14 6.61 -30.15
N GLU A 612 3.87 6.50 -29.80
CA GLU A 612 3.45 5.81 -28.56
C GLU A 612 4.02 4.40 -28.46
N HIS A 613 3.94 3.61 -29.52
CA HIS A 613 4.43 2.22 -29.50
C HIS A 613 5.96 2.15 -29.33
N GLU A 614 6.73 3.06 -29.90
CA GLU A 614 8.20 3.10 -29.78
C GLU A 614 8.64 3.37 -28.33
N LEU A 615 7.90 4.24 -27.61
CA LEU A 615 8.15 4.47 -26.18
C LEU A 615 7.93 3.21 -25.34
N TYR A 616 6.91 2.40 -25.68
CA TYR A 616 6.67 1.14 -24.97
C TYR A 616 7.70 0.05 -25.30
N GLU A 617 8.21 -0.02 -26.51
CA GLU A 617 9.28 -0.94 -26.90
C GLU A 617 10.59 -0.64 -26.17
N GLU A 618 10.91 0.64 -25.95
CA GLU A 618 12.11 1.05 -25.21
C GLU A 618 12.05 0.76 -23.70
N VAL A 619 10.85 0.63 -23.11
CA VAL A 619 10.67 0.38 -21.65
C VAL A 619 11.44 -0.84 -21.16
N ASP A 620 11.36 -1.96 -21.87
CA ASP A 620 11.98 -3.21 -21.45
C ASP A 620 13.52 -3.12 -21.52
N GLN A 621 14.05 -2.43 -22.52
CA GLN A 621 15.48 -2.16 -22.65
C GLN A 621 15.96 -1.22 -21.53
N TYR A 622 15.19 -0.18 -21.24
CA TYR A 622 15.46 0.74 -20.15
C TYR A 622 15.56 0.02 -18.80
N PHE A 623 14.55 -0.78 -18.44
CA PHE A 623 14.56 -1.51 -17.18
C PHE A 623 15.67 -2.56 -17.11
N SER A 624 15.96 -3.24 -18.22
CA SER A 624 17.06 -4.21 -18.29
C SER A 624 18.41 -3.55 -17.99
N ARG A 625 18.65 -2.35 -18.54
CA ARG A 625 19.89 -1.58 -18.29
C ARG A 625 19.95 -1.09 -16.84
N CYS A 626 18.83 -0.59 -16.28
CA CYS A 626 18.77 -0.19 -14.87
C CYS A 626 19.09 -1.37 -13.96
N SER A 627 18.46 -2.52 -14.18
CA SER A 627 18.66 -3.73 -13.37
C SER A 627 20.10 -4.25 -13.44
N ALA A 628 20.73 -4.21 -14.61
CA ALA A 628 22.11 -4.64 -14.79
C ALA A 628 23.13 -3.80 -13.98
N ARG A 629 22.78 -2.57 -13.63
CA ARG A 629 23.61 -1.62 -12.89
C ARG A 629 23.23 -1.49 -11.43
N SER A 630 22.02 -1.92 -11.04
CA SER A 630 21.48 -1.79 -9.70
C SER A 630 21.97 -2.91 -8.78
N SER A 631 22.37 -2.59 -7.56
CA SER A 631 22.78 -3.55 -6.54
C SER A 631 21.64 -3.86 -5.56
N GLY A 632 20.53 -4.48 -6.01
CA GLY A 632 19.44 -4.94 -5.13
C GLY A 632 19.88 -5.97 -4.05
N ALA A 633 21.15 -6.36 -4.05
CA ALA A 633 21.70 -7.40 -3.17
C ALA A 633 21.68 -7.07 -1.67
N ALA A 634 21.74 -5.78 -1.29
CA ALA A 634 21.84 -5.40 0.12
C ALA A 634 20.54 -5.68 0.89
N LYS A 635 19.38 -5.33 0.32
CA LYS A 635 18.08 -5.58 0.95
C LYS A 635 17.64 -7.04 0.83
N MET A 636 18.10 -7.78 -0.19
CA MET A 636 17.89 -9.23 -0.23
C MET A 636 18.62 -9.94 0.92
N LYS A 637 19.79 -9.47 1.35
CA LYS A 637 20.46 -9.99 2.55
C LYS A 637 19.64 -9.79 3.82
N ALA A 638 18.87 -8.71 3.92
CA ALA A 638 18.01 -8.46 5.07
C ALA A 638 16.86 -9.50 5.18
N LEU A 639 16.36 -10.05 4.07
CA LEU A 639 15.41 -11.18 4.12
C LEU A 639 16.06 -12.42 4.74
N VAL A 640 17.30 -12.70 4.39
CA VAL A 640 18.06 -13.82 5.01
C VAL A 640 18.22 -13.58 6.52
N GLN A 641 18.55 -12.35 6.93
CA GLN A 641 18.65 -11.99 8.34
C GLN A 641 17.31 -12.16 9.07
N ALA A 642 16.19 -11.76 8.45
CA ALA A 642 14.86 -11.99 9.01
C ALA A 642 14.55 -13.47 9.17
N ALA A 643 14.87 -14.32 8.18
CA ALA A 643 14.74 -15.77 8.26
C ALA A 643 15.61 -16.37 9.36
N GLN A 644 16.74 -15.74 9.68
CA GLN A 644 17.63 -16.09 10.78
C GLN A 644 17.20 -15.53 12.14
N GLY A 645 16.03 -14.94 12.24
CA GLY A 645 15.50 -14.44 13.50
C GLY A 645 15.64 -12.93 13.74
N ARG A 646 16.23 -12.17 12.80
CA ARG A 646 16.35 -10.70 12.86
C ARG A 646 15.19 -10.03 12.13
N TRP A 647 14.00 -10.10 12.69
CA TRP A 647 12.82 -9.49 12.06
C TRP A 647 12.96 -7.97 11.90
N SER A 648 13.67 -7.31 12.80
CA SER A 648 13.98 -5.87 12.74
C SER A 648 14.70 -5.45 11.44
N ALA A 649 15.38 -6.37 10.77
CA ALA A 649 16.07 -6.11 9.49
C ALA A 649 15.12 -5.74 8.35
N VAL A 650 13.85 -6.20 8.41
CA VAL A 650 12.83 -5.97 7.37
C VAL A 650 11.60 -5.24 7.90
N SER A 651 11.42 -5.22 9.21
CA SER A 651 10.25 -4.65 9.88
C SER A 651 10.09 -3.17 9.54
N GLY A 652 8.89 -2.81 9.06
CA GLY A 652 8.56 -1.43 8.73
C GLY A 652 9.08 -0.91 7.40
N TRP A 653 9.52 -1.78 6.50
CA TRP A 653 9.83 -1.35 5.15
C TRP A 653 8.61 -0.74 4.47
N SER A 654 8.86 0.29 3.68
CA SER A 654 7.86 1.02 2.90
C SER A 654 8.06 0.77 1.41
N PRO A 655 6.98 0.77 0.61
CA PRO A 655 7.08 0.68 -0.84
C PRO A 655 7.73 1.91 -1.49
N PHE A 656 7.77 3.01 -0.75
CA PHE A 656 8.31 4.29 -1.21
C PHE A 656 9.45 4.73 -0.31
N GLU A 657 10.44 5.40 -0.89
CA GLU A 657 11.45 6.08 -0.10
C GLU A 657 10.75 7.13 0.80
N GLN A 658 10.84 6.95 2.11
CA GLN A 658 10.23 7.85 3.08
C GLN A 658 11.30 8.75 3.69
N ASP A 659 11.06 10.05 3.70
CA ASP A 659 11.74 10.93 4.65
C ASP A 659 11.05 10.77 6.02
N PRO A 660 11.68 10.13 7.01
CA PRO A 660 11.06 9.88 8.31
C PRO A 660 10.82 11.15 9.13
N ARG A 661 11.34 12.30 8.66
CA ARG A 661 11.30 13.59 9.36
C ARG A 661 10.18 14.52 8.90
N ARG A 662 9.07 13.99 8.36
CA ARG A 662 7.94 14.84 7.97
C ARG A 662 7.07 15.21 9.17
N VAL A 663 6.62 16.46 9.19
CA VAL A 663 5.70 17.01 10.20
C VAL A 663 4.30 17.10 9.61
N SER A 664 3.31 16.64 10.37
CA SER A 664 1.89 16.74 10.01
C SER A 664 1.33 18.07 10.52
N ILE A 665 0.84 18.90 9.60
CA ILE A 665 0.24 20.22 9.91
C ILE A 665 -1.26 20.14 9.61
N PHE A 666 -2.08 20.39 10.63
CA PHE A 666 -3.51 20.60 10.47
C PHE A 666 -3.75 22.02 9.96
N VAL A 667 -4.43 22.12 8.84
CA VAL A 667 -4.75 23.38 8.16
C VAL A 667 -6.27 23.60 8.23
N PRO A 668 -6.77 24.56 9.03
CA PRO A 668 -8.21 24.82 9.14
C PRO A 668 -8.74 25.61 7.93
N TRP A 669 -8.64 25.00 6.75
CA TRP A 669 -9.05 25.57 5.47
C TRP A 669 -10.22 24.78 4.87
N GLY A 670 -11.06 25.47 4.12
CA GLY A 670 -12.10 24.86 3.29
C GLY A 670 -13.52 24.98 3.84
N GLU A 671 -13.75 25.72 4.93
CA GLU A 671 -15.06 25.93 5.55
C GLU A 671 -16.13 26.33 4.50
N GLY A 672 -15.83 27.33 3.65
CA GLY A 672 -16.74 27.82 2.60
C GLY A 672 -17.03 26.82 1.47
N HIS A 673 -16.34 25.69 1.43
CA HIS A 673 -16.54 24.66 0.40
C HIS A 673 -17.33 23.46 0.90
N LEU A 674 -17.51 23.29 2.21
CA LEU A 674 -18.15 22.10 2.81
C LEU A 674 -19.60 21.89 2.41
N GLU A 675 -20.30 22.90 1.93
CA GLU A 675 -21.68 22.81 1.41
C GLU A 675 -21.74 22.19 0.00
N ARG A 676 -20.60 22.05 -0.70
CA ARG A 676 -20.59 21.42 -2.01
C ARG A 676 -20.92 19.94 -1.92
N ARG A 677 -21.67 19.43 -2.90
CA ARG A 677 -22.10 18.02 -2.96
C ARG A 677 -20.93 17.03 -2.77
N ILE A 678 -19.75 17.34 -3.30
CA ILE A 678 -18.56 16.48 -3.19
C ILE A 678 -17.99 16.34 -1.76
N PHE A 679 -18.45 17.18 -0.79
CA PHE A 679 -18.00 17.18 0.59
C PHE A 679 -19.09 16.86 1.60
N GLN A 680 -20.27 16.39 1.14
CA GLN A 680 -21.38 16.01 2.03
C GLN A 680 -20.97 14.92 3.03
N ASP A 681 -20.08 14.00 2.63
CA ASP A 681 -19.48 12.97 3.48
C ASP A 681 -18.71 13.58 4.66
N ILE A 682 -17.92 14.62 4.41
CA ILE A 682 -17.14 15.33 5.43
C ILE A 682 -18.08 16.10 6.35
N ARG A 683 -19.05 16.86 5.79
CA ARG A 683 -20.02 17.63 6.57
C ARG A 683 -20.86 16.74 7.49
N LYS A 684 -21.33 15.60 6.98
CA LYS A 684 -22.06 14.62 7.77
C LYS A 684 -21.23 14.12 8.95
N ARG A 685 -19.93 13.84 8.71
CA ARG A 685 -19.01 13.40 9.75
C ARG A 685 -18.74 14.47 10.81
N MET A 686 -18.58 15.71 10.42
CA MET A 686 -18.46 16.82 11.36
C MET A 686 -19.70 16.89 12.26
N ASN A 687 -20.89 16.79 11.67
CA ASN A 687 -22.16 16.80 12.40
C ASN A 687 -22.28 15.63 13.39
N GLU A 688 -21.82 14.43 13.03
CA GLU A 688 -21.78 13.24 13.89
C GLU A 688 -20.99 13.50 15.19
N PHE A 689 -19.90 14.24 15.12
CA PHE A 689 -19.07 14.60 16.27
C PHE A 689 -19.50 15.95 16.93
N GLY A 690 -20.61 16.54 16.49
CA GLY A 690 -21.09 17.83 16.99
C GLY A 690 -20.18 19.01 16.65
N ILE A 691 -19.43 18.89 15.54
CA ILE A 691 -18.45 19.88 15.07
C ILE A 691 -19.12 20.78 14.02
N ARG A 692 -18.99 22.08 14.20
CA ARG A 692 -19.58 23.09 13.30
C ARG A 692 -18.54 23.71 12.37
N GLU A 693 -17.35 23.99 12.89
CA GLU A 693 -16.25 24.65 12.21
C GLU A 693 -15.03 23.70 12.06
N VAL A 694 -14.29 23.86 10.98
CA VAL A 694 -13.09 23.00 10.72
C VAL A 694 -12.08 23.09 11.85
N ARG A 695 -11.90 24.27 12.48
CA ARG A 695 -10.97 24.47 13.57
C ARG A 695 -11.32 23.65 14.82
N GLU A 696 -12.60 23.43 15.09
CA GLU A 696 -13.05 22.60 16.22
C GLU A 696 -12.57 21.16 16.11
N ILE A 697 -12.30 20.65 14.90
CA ILE A 697 -11.72 19.31 14.69
C ILE A 697 -10.37 19.21 15.43
N TYR A 698 -9.54 20.24 15.29
CA TYR A 698 -8.23 20.26 15.95
C TYR A 698 -8.35 20.44 17.47
N GLU A 699 -9.28 21.24 17.93
CA GLU A 699 -9.57 21.45 19.37
C GLU A 699 -10.02 20.13 20.02
N ARG A 700 -10.90 19.38 19.35
CA ARG A 700 -11.30 18.03 19.78
C ARG A 700 -10.15 17.01 19.75
N TYR A 701 -9.25 17.11 18.76
CA TYR A 701 -8.05 16.27 18.71
C TYR A 701 -7.13 16.51 19.92
N LEU A 702 -7.01 17.74 20.41
CA LEU A 702 -6.21 18.09 21.60
C LEU A 702 -6.87 17.68 22.91
N ASP A 703 -8.19 17.57 22.96
CA ASP A 703 -8.93 17.18 24.16
C ASP A 703 -8.70 15.69 24.47
N ARG A 704 -7.70 15.42 25.32
CA ARG A 704 -7.34 14.04 25.72
C ARG A 704 -8.49 13.33 26.44
N ALA A 705 -9.33 14.05 27.20
CA ALA A 705 -10.46 13.46 27.94
C ALA A 705 -11.55 13.04 26.94
N TRP A 706 -11.91 13.91 25.99
CA TRP A 706 -12.87 13.60 24.96
C TRP A 706 -12.38 12.47 24.04
N MET A 707 -11.14 12.58 23.53
CA MET A 707 -10.51 11.51 22.72
C MET A 707 -10.46 10.18 23.48
N GLY A 708 -10.23 10.24 24.78
CA GLY A 708 -10.20 9.09 25.64
C GLY A 708 -11.57 8.45 25.89
N GLY A 709 -12.65 9.23 25.83
CA GLY A 709 -14.04 8.78 25.95
C GLY A 709 -14.61 8.14 24.68
N LEU A 710 -13.98 8.38 23.51
CA LEU A 710 -14.42 7.78 22.28
C LEU A 710 -14.18 6.26 22.26
N SER A 711 -15.13 5.51 21.72
CA SER A 711 -14.90 4.14 21.34
C SER A 711 -13.74 4.03 20.34
N PHE A 712 -13.18 2.85 20.18
CA PHE A 712 -12.10 2.62 19.20
C PHE A 712 -12.51 3.03 17.78
N VAL A 713 -13.74 2.68 17.39
CA VAL A 713 -14.36 3.03 16.11
C VAL A 713 -14.49 4.53 15.96
N ALA A 714 -15.14 5.20 16.92
CA ALA A 714 -15.36 6.63 16.86
C ALA A 714 -14.04 7.39 16.76
N ARG A 715 -13.00 6.93 17.47
CA ARG A 715 -11.67 7.51 17.39
C ARG A 715 -11.05 7.37 16.00
N LYS A 716 -11.13 6.18 15.38
CA LYS A 716 -10.64 5.98 14.00
C LYS A 716 -11.39 6.87 12.99
N ARG A 717 -12.71 6.93 13.11
CA ARG A 717 -13.56 7.80 12.25
C ARG A 717 -13.20 9.27 12.42
N PHE A 718 -13.00 9.72 13.64
CA PHE A 718 -12.57 11.08 13.92
C PHE A 718 -11.17 11.37 13.34
N MET A 719 -10.22 10.45 13.50
CA MET A 719 -8.88 10.60 12.91
C MET A 719 -8.92 10.61 11.38
N ALA A 720 -9.78 9.83 10.75
CA ALA A 720 -9.99 9.87 9.29
C ALA A 720 -10.58 11.22 8.82
N LEU A 721 -11.50 11.83 9.60
CA LEU A 721 -11.96 13.19 9.37
C LEU A 721 -10.81 14.20 9.51
N THR A 722 -10.03 14.11 10.57
CA THR A 722 -8.88 15.00 10.83
C THR A 722 -7.87 14.96 9.68
N GLN A 723 -7.61 13.78 9.11
CA GLN A 723 -6.69 13.58 7.99
C GLN A 723 -7.08 14.36 6.73
N GLN A 724 -8.35 14.71 6.53
CA GLN A 724 -8.80 15.51 5.38
C GLN A 724 -8.18 16.93 5.37
N PHE A 725 -7.73 17.40 6.51
CA PHE A 725 -7.20 18.75 6.75
C PHE A 725 -5.70 18.77 7.04
N ILE A 726 -5.00 17.64 6.88
CA ILE A 726 -3.57 17.54 7.18
C ILE A 726 -2.72 17.67 5.91
N VAL A 727 -1.68 18.48 6.03
CA VAL A 727 -0.56 18.54 5.08
C VAL A 727 0.69 18.00 5.75
N SER A 728 1.35 17.05 5.12
CA SER A 728 2.64 16.53 5.59
C SER A 728 3.78 17.25 4.85
N MET A 729 4.71 17.85 5.60
CA MET A 729 5.78 18.65 5.02
C MET A 729 7.13 18.47 5.76
N PRO A 730 8.27 18.83 5.14
CA PRO A 730 9.57 18.83 5.80
C PRO A 730 9.60 19.73 7.03
N PRO A 731 10.40 19.43 8.08
CA PRO A 731 10.46 20.20 9.32
C PRO A 731 10.74 21.69 9.13
N LYS A 732 11.59 22.04 8.16
CA LYS A 732 11.93 23.44 7.86
C LYS A 732 10.75 24.26 7.34
N MET A 733 9.89 23.66 6.55
CA MET A 733 8.64 24.29 6.12
C MET A 733 7.65 24.37 7.28
N ALA A 734 7.57 23.30 8.09
CA ALA A 734 6.70 23.26 9.26
C ALA A 734 7.05 24.37 10.27
N LEU A 735 8.33 24.69 10.46
CA LEU A 735 8.80 25.80 11.30
C LEU A 735 8.24 27.17 10.91
N GLN A 736 7.91 27.36 9.62
CA GLN A 736 7.40 28.65 9.12
C GLN A 736 5.88 28.80 9.31
N VAL A 737 5.15 27.67 9.43
CA VAL A 737 3.68 27.70 9.42
C VAL A 737 3.03 27.15 10.68
N ALA A 738 3.73 26.39 11.53
CA ALA A 738 3.15 25.80 12.72
C ALA A 738 3.12 26.78 13.90
N ALA A 739 1.99 26.85 14.60
CA ALA A 739 1.80 27.68 15.79
C ALA A 739 2.68 27.22 16.95
N ASN A 740 2.81 25.89 17.15
CA ASN A 740 3.49 25.29 18.30
C ASN A 740 4.28 24.06 17.89
N LEU A 741 5.57 24.20 17.56
CA LEU A 741 6.44 23.08 17.25
C LEU A 741 7.02 22.38 18.50
N ALA A 742 7.09 23.09 19.63
CA ALA A 742 7.68 22.60 20.88
C ALA A 742 6.76 21.63 21.66
N ASP A 743 5.47 21.55 21.35
CA ASP A 743 4.53 20.69 22.07
C ASP A 743 4.71 19.22 21.67
N ASP A 744 4.52 18.29 22.62
CA ASP A 744 4.53 16.84 22.44
C ASP A 744 3.29 16.31 21.63
N VAL A 745 2.73 17.12 20.74
CA VAL A 745 1.58 16.78 19.92
C VAL A 745 2.05 16.35 18.54
N GLU A 746 1.60 15.20 18.09
CA GLU A 746 2.01 14.61 16.81
C GLU A 746 1.58 15.46 15.60
N ILE A 747 0.35 15.99 15.64
CA ILE A 747 -0.20 16.85 14.58
C ILE A 747 -0.13 18.30 15.08
N LYS A 748 0.57 19.17 14.35
CA LYS A 748 0.70 20.59 14.68
C LYS A 748 -0.41 21.39 14.01
N LEU A 749 -0.77 22.55 14.59
CA LEU A 749 -1.73 23.47 13.99
C LEU A 749 -1.01 24.49 13.10
N ALA A 750 -1.57 24.81 11.94
CA ALA A 750 -1.16 26.01 11.20
C ALA A 750 -1.44 27.27 12.01
N ALA A 751 -0.44 28.15 12.13
CA ALA A 751 -0.55 29.39 12.92
C ALA A 751 -1.66 30.30 12.37
N ASP A 752 -1.69 30.41 11.04
CA ASP A 752 -2.71 31.13 10.29
C ASP A 752 -2.84 30.53 8.88
N LEU A 753 -3.63 31.17 8.02
CA LEU A 753 -3.82 30.78 6.62
C LEU A 753 -3.13 31.76 5.64
N VAL A 754 -2.24 32.62 6.11
CA VAL A 754 -1.57 33.63 5.27
C VAL A 754 -0.77 32.97 4.16
N GLU A 755 -0.03 31.92 4.51
CA GLU A 755 0.80 31.13 3.57
C GLU A 755 0.01 30.06 2.83
N TYR A 756 -1.21 29.71 3.29
CA TYR A 756 -2.07 28.73 2.63
C TYR A 756 -3.07 29.40 1.68
N ARG A 757 -2.68 29.51 0.42
CA ARG A 757 -3.47 30.25 -0.58
C ARG A 757 -4.61 29.40 -1.16
N GLU A 758 -5.74 30.06 -1.44
CA GLU A 758 -6.94 29.49 -2.05
C GLU A 758 -6.65 28.79 -3.41
N ASP A 759 -5.77 29.36 -4.22
CA ASP A 759 -5.45 28.88 -5.57
C ASP A 759 -4.31 27.85 -5.61
N ARG A 760 -3.42 27.81 -4.58
CA ARG A 760 -2.17 27.06 -4.63
C ARG A 760 -1.67 26.47 -3.31
N GLY A 761 -2.50 26.40 -2.24
CA GLY A 761 -2.08 25.82 -0.95
C GLY A 761 -0.75 26.41 -0.44
N TYR A 762 0.17 25.56 0.03
CA TYR A 762 1.51 25.95 0.48
C TYR A 762 2.59 25.93 -0.62
N ALA A 763 2.24 26.15 -1.88
CA ALA A 763 3.22 26.10 -2.98
C ALA A 763 4.36 27.14 -2.83
N ASP A 764 4.04 28.35 -2.36
CA ASP A 764 5.00 29.43 -2.24
C ASP A 764 6.10 29.14 -1.21
N LEU A 765 5.78 28.40 -0.14
CA LEU A 765 6.77 27.90 0.82
C LEU A 765 7.80 26.97 0.18
N ALA A 766 7.35 26.08 -0.72
CA ALA A 766 8.25 25.17 -1.41
C ALA A 766 9.21 25.93 -2.37
N ALA A 767 8.74 27.02 -2.98
CA ALA A 767 9.57 27.87 -3.81
C ALA A 767 10.66 28.61 -3.02
N GLY A 768 10.34 29.06 -1.79
CA GLY A 768 11.28 29.81 -0.93
C GLY A 768 12.31 28.91 -0.24
N VAL A 769 11.91 27.77 0.31
CA VAL A 769 12.82 26.85 1.03
C VAL A 769 13.92 26.26 0.15
N VAL A 770 13.64 26.06 -1.12
CA VAL A 770 14.63 25.49 -2.06
C VAL A 770 15.71 26.51 -2.44
N GLU A 771 15.46 27.81 -2.32
CA GLU A 771 16.50 28.83 -2.53
C GLU A 771 17.65 28.72 -1.51
N THR A 772 17.41 28.09 -0.36
CA THR A 772 18.43 27.89 0.70
C THR A 772 19.21 26.58 0.58
N GLY A 773 18.98 25.78 -0.49
CA GLY A 773 19.74 24.53 -0.73
C GLY A 773 19.47 23.41 0.27
N ILE A 774 18.32 23.42 0.97
CA ILE A 774 18.02 22.50 2.05
C ILE A 774 16.65 21.87 1.81
N LEU A 775 16.65 20.71 1.17
CA LEU A 775 15.61 19.70 1.19
C LEU A 775 16.03 18.53 2.06
#